data_dcf7f8cf7a6322eb77af90600062ca07
#
_entry.id   dcf7f8cf7a6322eb77af90600062ca07
#
_cell.length_a   1.000
_cell.length_b   1.000
_cell.length_c   1.000
_cell.angle_alpha   90.00
_cell.angle_beta   90.00
_cell.angle_gamma   90.00
#
_symmetry.space_group_name_H-M   'P 1'
#
loop_
_entity.id
_entity.type
_entity.pdbx_description
1 polymer ?
#
loop_
_entity_poly.entity_id
_entity_poly.type
_entity_poly.pdbx_seq_one_letter_code
_entity_poly.pdbx_strand_id
1 'polypeptide(L)'
;MAQFRTKARAVELLGKGQIADLPTAISELWKNGYDAYADSLSCDLYMNGYKDIHSPVFVLSDTGTGMSKKDILEKWIVLGTDSKARGMNFLTTEERFGLEQRIPMGEKGIGRLSVSYLGSPMLMLTKKRGMACQALFFDWRILENYNLFVDDVDIPMTEFGQEGISDGEFSRMKEELLSNLDNTEAWQEQAELAKNIMEDVMRLNIPQAIRDEIVSRYQDADAHGTTFIVFKPHEQLLELAQYNTTEESDSIWEIRRSLGALFNIFAYTPDFTTSFNVRDVNGVYNIINDFFDKKDFEEADHYIKGSFDENGFFEGTVRVYRKTYEYSFRPVRLPGKTPYGPFNMELGVIEGQQGNSMLSPDAYAVMDGKTSRFGGLYIYRDKFRVLPYGRVDFDFLKFEERRAKRMGEYFFRYNKMFGYLGITRDANRNLTDKAGREGLIENKAYREFKRDLIELFIDLAKTYFATPDKDSDNARSEQQEEIRKRNEKMADAEKRNVQQARKAFMDELKNNGPEIQKLQTEVEDLQRRMAQAAVEIELSYDRYKQLGEELDIKRSQLRRLQVRKSQRINLTERQAGIYNEYLNTYNQTSAMVSECTLQMDDVRKRFDVSDLRNEFQNRQLIAVANIGKAISSFRKGVANFSNRVSELFDEEKRSFIEKYKGLVSEGIFSPVTAEDYRQAIAQVIQTEESIKDEIDERLRPFVNHLETLSLDVNDDVLMAWYKEQKAMVDEKLEQTAMLAQLGISVEIIDHEFNVLYSQMSTSLNLLQQYAKQHDEVWDTYRQLRNAFEHMEQNYKMLRPLYRSRRRQRTVFTGAYIKDKIETFFDKKIKELDVEITSNEDFDNYEFFTFESEVLSVFINIVNNALYWLIPVQNRKIRFEFRPDNGLILIMNNGVPIPDQDLSRIFTIFFTRRKDGRGIGLYLALHSLAAVGYRIFASNAADHNKLGGACFVIAKNE
;
A
#
# COMPACT_ATOMS: atom_id res chain seq x y z
N MET A 1 38.62 11.35 -47.18
CA MET A 1 38.87 11.59 -45.76
C MET A 1 38.05 10.60 -44.94
N ALA A 2 38.61 9.97 -43.91
CA ALA A 2 37.83 9.09 -43.02
C ALA A 2 36.89 9.94 -42.16
N GLN A 3 35.63 9.52 -42.02
CA GLN A 3 34.64 10.18 -41.18
C GLN A 3 34.05 9.15 -40.20
N PHE A 4 33.67 9.60 -39.03
CA PHE A 4 32.91 8.74 -38.11
C PHE A 4 31.50 8.48 -38.69
N ARG A 5 31.07 7.20 -38.69
CA ARG A 5 29.75 6.79 -39.09
C ARG A 5 29.06 6.16 -37.87
N THR A 6 27.80 6.42 -37.68
CA THR A 6 27.04 5.96 -36.52
C THR A 6 26.10 4.82 -36.93
N LYS A 7 26.26 3.66 -36.31
CA LYS A 7 25.30 2.56 -36.46
C LYS A 7 23.96 2.91 -35.84
N ALA A 8 22.85 2.47 -36.46
CA ALA A 8 21.49 2.68 -35.96
C ALA A 8 21.30 2.25 -34.48
N ARG A 9 21.90 1.13 -34.09
CA ARG A 9 21.92 0.64 -32.73
C ARG A 9 22.51 1.60 -31.70
N ALA A 10 23.36 2.54 -32.09
CA ALA A 10 23.88 3.55 -31.15
C ALA A 10 22.77 4.48 -30.64
N VAL A 11 21.75 4.77 -31.47
CA VAL A 11 20.56 5.56 -31.05
C VAL A 11 19.70 4.77 -30.06
N GLU A 12 19.51 3.47 -30.29
CA GLU A 12 18.79 2.58 -29.35
C GLU A 12 19.49 2.56 -27.98
N LEU A 13 20.83 2.37 -27.96
CA LEU A 13 21.61 2.36 -26.71
C LEU A 13 21.59 3.72 -25.98
N LEU A 14 21.51 4.83 -26.69
CA LEU A 14 21.38 6.17 -26.10
C LEU A 14 19.95 6.46 -25.61
N GLY A 15 18.95 5.84 -26.21
CA GLY A 15 17.54 5.94 -25.81
C GLY A 15 17.20 4.90 -24.74
N LYS A 16 16.73 3.74 -25.18
CA LYS A 16 16.25 2.65 -24.33
C LYS A 16 17.32 2.16 -23.33
N GLY A 17 18.57 2.07 -23.75
CA GLY A 17 19.65 1.57 -22.91
C GLY A 17 20.09 2.51 -21.77
N GLN A 18 19.65 3.76 -21.73
CA GLN A 18 19.93 4.72 -20.64
C GLN A 18 18.75 4.99 -19.72
N ILE A 19 17.60 4.41 -20.00
CA ILE A 19 16.39 4.54 -19.18
C ILE A 19 16.33 3.37 -18.22
N ALA A 20 16.34 3.67 -16.93
CA ALA A 20 16.38 2.66 -15.87
C ALA A 20 15.05 1.88 -15.75
N ASP A 21 13.92 2.60 -15.85
CA ASP A 21 12.58 2.05 -15.61
C ASP A 21 11.49 2.90 -16.31
N LEU A 22 10.26 2.37 -16.29
CA LEU A 22 9.09 3.01 -16.87
C LEU A 22 8.77 4.39 -16.26
N PRO A 23 8.78 4.58 -14.91
CA PRO A 23 8.59 5.91 -14.33
C PRO A 23 9.60 6.94 -14.83
N THR A 24 10.85 6.55 -15.02
CA THR A 24 11.89 7.42 -15.55
C THR A 24 11.57 7.83 -16.98
N ALA A 25 11.14 6.90 -17.84
CA ALA A 25 10.75 7.20 -19.23
C ALA A 25 9.63 8.24 -19.30
N ILE A 26 8.54 8.02 -18.54
CA ILE A 26 7.38 8.93 -18.49
C ILE A 26 7.80 10.29 -17.90
N SER A 27 8.57 10.28 -16.81
CA SER A 27 9.01 11.52 -16.16
C SER A 27 9.83 12.41 -17.08
N GLU A 28 10.66 11.82 -17.94
CA GLU A 28 11.46 12.56 -18.92
C GLU A 28 10.60 13.21 -20.01
N LEU A 29 9.59 12.51 -20.49
CA LEU A 29 8.65 13.06 -21.45
C LEU A 29 7.78 14.15 -20.82
N TRP A 30 7.33 13.98 -19.59
CA TRP A 30 6.62 15.02 -18.84
C TRP A 30 7.48 16.25 -18.55
N LYS A 31 8.78 16.08 -18.23
CA LYS A 31 9.73 17.19 -18.13
C LYS A 31 9.89 17.93 -19.46
N ASN A 32 9.87 17.23 -20.59
CA ASN A 32 9.88 17.88 -21.90
C ASN A 32 8.62 18.72 -22.16
N GLY A 33 7.45 18.21 -21.79
CA GLY A 33 6.19 18.96 -21.82
C GLY A 33 6.21 20.17 -20.88
N TYR A 34 6.74 20.01 -19.66
CA TYR A 34 6.95 21.13 -18.74
C TYR A 34 7.87 22.20 -19.32
N ASP A 35 9.00 21.80 -19.90
CA ASP A 35 9.96 22.71 -20.57
C ASP A 35 9.32 23.42 -21.79
N ALA A 36 8.32 22.76 -22.41
CA ALA A 36 7.52 23.32 -23.49
C ALA A 36 6.31 24.16 -23.00
N TYR A 37 6.25 24.51 -21.70
CA TYR A 37 5.19 25.31 -21.09
C TYR A 37 3.79 24.68 -21.17
N ALA A 38 3.69 23.35 -21.13
CA ALA A 38 2.40 22.68 -21.06
C ALA A 38 1.64 23.05 -19.75
N ASP A 39 0.32 23.16 -19.82
CA ASP A 39 -0.60 23.27 -18.67
C ASP A 39 -1.26 21.92 -18.33
N SER A 40 -1.10 20.93 -19.22
CA SER A 40 -1.56 19.55 -19.00
C SER A 40 -0.53 18.55 -19.52
N LEU A 41 -0.24 17.56 -18.70
CA LEU A 41 0.64 16.43 -18.97
C LEU A 41 -0.15 15.14 -18.68
N SER A 42 -0.55 14.40 -19.70
CA SER A 42 -1.40 13.23 -19.55
C SER A 42 -0.81 11.97 -20.14
N CYS A 43 -1.12 10.86 -19.48
CA CYS A 43 -0.95 9.50 -19.98
C CYS A 43 -2.31 8.80 -19.97
N ASP A 44 -2.66 8.15 -21.07
CA ASP A 44 -3.91 7.41 -21.19
C ASP A 44 -3.59 6.02 -21.75
N LEU A 45 -3.81 4.99 -20.94
CA LEU A 45 -3.66 3.59 -21.30
C LEU A 45 -5.03 3.03 -21.68
N TYR A 46 -5.25 2.83 -22.97
CA TYR A 46 -6.46 2.22 -23.50
C TYR A 46 -6.32 0.71 -23.52
N MET A 47 -7.18 0.01 -22.83
CA MET A 47 -7.20 -1.45 -22.78
C MET A 47 -8.17 -2.03 -23.79
N ASN A 48 -7.94 -3.29 -24.14
CA ASN A 48 -8.84 -4.06 -24.99
C ASN A 48 -10.29 -4.06 -24.43
N GLY A 49 -11.26 -3.79 -25.30
CA GLY A 49 -12.68 -3.73 -24.97
C GLY A 49 -13.18 -2.34 -24.52
N TYR A 50 -12.32 -1.34 -24.38
CA TYR A 50 -12.77 0.03 -24.23
C TYR A 50 -13.21 0.62 -25.57
N LYS A 51 -14.50 0.88 -25.76
CA LYS A 51 -15.08 1.32 -27.04
C LYS A 51 -14.65 0.39 -28.19
N ASP A 52 -13.99 0.93 -29.21
CA ASP A 52 -13.50 0.22 -30.40
C ASP A 52 -12.03 -0.24 -30.29
N ILE A 53 -11.45 -0.22 -29.10
CA ILE A 53 -10.08 -0.66 -28.86
C ILE A 53 -10.01 -2.19 -28.85
N HIS A 54 -9.33 -2.77 -29.84
CA HIS A 54 -9.12 -4.22 -29.97
C HIS A 54 -7.75 -4.70 -29.49
N SER A 55 -6.81 -3.79 -29.40
CA SER A 55 -5.46 -4.03 -28.83
C SER A 55 -5.07 -2.86 -27.97
N PRO A 56 -4.35 -3.07 -26.86
CA PRO A 56 -3.95 -1.97 -25.99
C PRO A 56 -3.15 -0.90 -26.72
N VAL A 57 -3.44 0.37 -26.44
CA VAL A 57 -2.73 1.53 -26.97
C VAL A 57 -2.41 2.48 -25.83
N PHE A 58 -1.19 3.00 -25.81
CA PHE A 58 -0.79 3.99 -24.84
C PHE A 58 -0.64 5.36 -25.52
N VAL A 59 -1.25 6.39 -24.93
CA VAL A 59 -1.20 7.76 -25.43
C VAL A 59 -0.59 8.65 -24.36
N LEU A 60 0.49 9.35 -24.70
CA LEU A 60 1.10 10.38 -23.87
C LEU A 60 0.97 11.72 -24.55
N SER A 61 0.42 12.72 -23.85
CA SER A 61 0.12 14.01 -24.44
C SER A 61 0.55 15.16 -23.54
N ASP A 62 0.99 16.25 -24.17
CA ASP A 62 1.20 17.55 -23.54
C ASP A 62 0.49 18.66 -24.32
N THR A 63 0.18 19.75 -23.63
CA THR A 63 -0.37 20.98 -24.21
C THR A 63 0.70 22.06 -24.36
N GLY A 64 1.96 21.68 -24.52
CA GLY A 64 3.08 22.60 -24.65
C GLY A 64 3.09 23.34 -25.99
N THR A 65 4.16 24.08 -26.25
CA THR A 65 4.30 24.91 -27.49
C THR A 65 4.21 24.10 -28.78
N GLY A 66 4.34 22.75 -28.71
CA GLY A 66 4.42 21.89 -29.89
C GLY A 66 5.62 22.18 -30.77
N MET A 67 5.68 21.54 -31.95
CA MET A 67 6.81 21.63 -32.88
C MET A 67 6.32 21.92 -34.30
N SER A 68 7.04 22.78 -35.00
CA SER A 68 6.92 22.95 -36.46
C SER A 68 7.74 21.87 -37.18
N LYS A 69 7.51 21.72 -38.49
CA LYS A 69 8.34 20.83 -39.32
C LYS A 69 9.82 21.13 -39.19
N LYS A 70 10.18 22.41 -39.11
CA LYS A 70 11.57 22.85 -38.89
C LYS A 70 12.10 22.44 -37.54
N ASP A 71 11.28 22.56 -36.46
CA ASP A 71 11.69 22.14 -35.12
C ASP A 71 11.90 20.62 -35.04
N ILE A 72 11.12 19.84 -35.79
CA ILE A 72 11.29 18.39 -35.85
C ILE A 72 12.63 18.07 -36.53
N LEU A 73 12.88 18.62 -37.72
CA LEU A 73 14.05 18.32 -38.53
C LEU A 73 15.36 18.83 -37.93
N GLU A 74 15.36 20.00 -37.29
CA GLU A 74 16.57 20.62 -36.75
C GLU A 74 16.84 20.31 -35.28
N LYS A 75 15.79 19.89 -34.51
CA LYS A 75 15.90 19.69 -33.07
C LYS A 75 15.49 18.29 -32.64
N TRP A 76 14.32 17.78 -33.08
CA TRP A 76 13.77 16.56 -32.50
C TRP A 76 14.50 15.28 -32.98
N ILE A 77 14.81 15.18 -34.25
CA ILE A 77 15.55 14.04 -34.82
C ILE A 77 17.08 14.18 -34.70
N VAL A 78 17.61 15.36 -34.37
CA VAL A 78 19.06 15.58 -34.21
C VAL A 78 19.49 15.27 -32.78
N LEU A 79 20.38 14.31 -32.57
CA LEU A 79 20.87 13.90 -31.25
C LEU A 79 22.00 14.82 -30.77
N GLY A 80 22.04 15.06 -29.44
CA GLY A 80 23.11 15.86 -28.82
C GLY A 80 23.03 17.37 -29.09
N THR A 81 21.83 17.90 -29.31
CA THR A 81 21.65 19.35 -29.55
C THR A 81 21.86 20.16 -28.28
N ASP A 82 22.54 21.31 -28.40
CA ASP A 82 22.74 22.32 -27.35
C ASP A 82 21.51 23.24 -27.18
N SER A 83 20.36 22.88 -27.73
CA SER A 83 19.17 23.73 -27.79
C SER A 83 18.64 24.19 -26.43
N LYS A 84 19.05 23.52 -25.33
CA LYS A 84 18.73 23.88 -23.95
C LYS A 84 19.96 24.33 -23.15
N ALA A 85 21.11 24.53 -23.77
CA ALA A 85 22.30 25.02 -23.11
C ALA A 85 22.09 26.44 -22.54
N ARG A 86 22.77 26.74 -21.45
CA ARG A 86 22.60 27.96 -20.68
C ARG A 86 22.62 29.24 -21.54
N GLY A 87 21.52 30.00 -21.49
CA GLY A 87 21.45 31.38 -21.96
C GLY A 87 20.98 31.61 -23.39
N MET A 88 20.56 30.59 -24.16
CA MET A 88 19.99 30.78 -25.48
C MET A 88 18.51 30.38 -25.53
N ASN A 89 17.67 31.34 -25.92
CA ASN A 89 16.25 31.26 -26.22
C ASN A 89 15.31 31.25 -25.00
N PHE A 90 15.19 32.38 -24.32
CA PHE A 90 13.97 32.65 -23.54
C PHE A 90 12.82 32.90 -24.51
N LEU A 91 11.79 32.03 -24.42
CA LEU A 91 10.54 32.27 -25.11
C LEU A 91 9.93 33.61 -24.65
N THR A 92 9.30 34.33 -25.54
CA THR A 92 8.55 35.56 -25.23
C THR A 92 7.35 35.24 -24.35
N THR A 93 6.76 36.23 -23.71
CA THR A 93 5.56 36.02 -22.85
C THR A 93 4.40 35.43 -23.65
N GLU A 94 4.27 35.79 -24.93
CA GLU A 94 3.25 35.23 -25.84
C GLU A 94 3.54 33.75 -26.15
N GLU A 95 4.79 33.40 -26.45
CA GLU A 95 5.21 32.02 -26.70
C GLU A 95 5.09 31.15 -25.47
N ARG A 96 5.09 31.72 -24.27
CA ARG A 96 4.86 31.04 -22.97
C ARG A 96 3.40 31.04 -22.55
N PHE A 97 2.48 31.44 -23.36
CA PHE A 97 1.05 31.53 -23.03
C PHE A 97 0.75 32.39 -21.79
N GLY A 98 1.60 33.38 -21.47
CA GLY A 98 1.47 34.20 -20.28
C GLY A 98 2.01 33.58 -18.98
N LEU A 99 2.51 32.34 -19.00
CA LEU A 99 3.07 31.67 -17.83
C LEU A 99 4.39 32.31 -17.40
N GLU A 100 4.72 32.14 -16.11
CA GLU A 100 6.03 32.53 -15.57
C GLU A 100 7.15 31.73 -16.24
N GLN A 101 8.35 32.31 -16.21
CA GLN A 101 9.52 31.65 -16.80
C GLN A 101 9.87 30.38 -16.01
N ARG A 102 9.86 29.25 -16.70
CA ARG A 102 10.25 27.95 -16.12
C ARG A 102 11.76 27.70 -16.28
N ILE A 103 12.37 27.07 -15.28
CA ILE A 103 13.75 26.59 -15.36
C ILE A 103 13.75 25.31 -16.19
N PRO A 104 14.51 25.24 -17.33
CA PRO A 104 14.54 24.04 -18.16
C PRO A 104 15.06 22.83 -17.38
N MET A 105 14.35 21.71 -17.48
CA MET A 105 14.69 20.46 -16.76
C MET A 105 15.56 19.52 -17.59
N GLY A 106 15.49 19.57 -18.92
CA GLY A 106 16.27 18.73 -19.82
C GLY A 106 17.63 19.33 -20.14
N GLU A 107 18.74 18.63 -19.81
CA GLU A 107 20.12 19.12 -20.12
C GLU A 107 20.81 18.36 -21.25
N LYS A 108 20.53 17.07 -21.45
CA LYS A 108 21.34 16.17 -22.27
C LYS A 108 20.89 16.02 -23.74
N GLY A 109 19.74 16.53 -24.10
CA GLY A 109 19.21 16.46 -25.47
C GLY A 109 18.81 15.04 -25.94
N ILE A 110 18.79 14.04 -25.05
CA ILE A 110 18.44 12.64 -25.36
C ILE A 110 17.14 12.17 -24.69
N GLY A 111 16.56 12.93 -23.74
CA GLY A 111 15.34 12.57 -23.01
C GLY A 111 14.11 12.31 -23.89
N ARG A 112 14.10 12.85 -25.13
CA ARG A 112 13.06 12.60 -26.14
C ARG A 112 13.04 11.15 -26.65
N LEU A 113 14.18 10.44 -26.56
CA LEU A 113 14.29 9.03 -26.93
C LEU A 113 13.63 8.11 -25.89
N SER A 114 13.24 8.64 -24.73
CA SER A 114 12.55 7.88 -23.69
C SER A 114 11.23 7.27 -24.17
N VAL A 115 10.63 7.82 -25.23
CA VAL A 115 9.43 7.25 -25.86
C VAL A 115 9.69 5.84 -26.40
N SER A 116 10.93 5.50 -26.79
CA SER A 116 11.30 4.16 -27.27
C SER A 116 11.16 3.07 -26.19
N TYR A 117 11.22 3.46 -24.91
CA TYR A 117 11.01 2.57 -23.78
C TYR A 117 9.54 2.21 -23.57
N LEU A 118 8.62 3.10 -23.99
CA LEU A 118 7.17 2.91 -23.78
C LEU A 118 6.57 1.85 -24.70
N GLY A 119 7.22 1.54 -25.80
CA GLY A 119 6.79 0.53 -26.77
C GLY A 119 7.00 0.98 -28.23
N SER A 120 6.60 0.11 -29.17
CA SER A 120 6.79 0.33 -30.61
C SER A 120 5.78 -0.49 -31.40
N PRO A 121 5.24 -0.02 -32.55
CA PRO A 121 5.51 1.28 -33.20
C PRO A 121 4.84 2.47 -32.53
N MET A 122 5.30 3.69 -32.85
CA MET A 122 4.71 4.92 -32.36
C MET A 122 4.34 5.90 -33.46
N LEU A 123 3.29 6.68 -33.22
CA LEU A 123 2.90 7.83 -34.02
C LEU A 123 3.00 9.10 -33.14
N MET A 124 3.86 10.04 -33.51
CA MET A 124 3.94 11.35 -32.89
C MET A 124 3.12 12.35 -33.68
N LEU A 125 2.23 13.06 -33.01
CA LEU A 125 1.47 14.17 -33.55
C LEU A 125 1.86 15.44 -32.82
N THR A 126 2.10 16.54 -33.54
CA THR A 126 2.46 17.79 -32.90
C THR A 126 1.97 18.99 -33.69
N LYS A 127 1.59 20.04 -32.96
CA LYS A 127 1.13 21.30 -33.56
C LYS A 127 1.73 22.47 -32.81
N LYS A 128 2.35 23.39 -33.53
CA LYS A 128 2.71 24.69 -33.01
C LYS A 128 1.57 25.68 -33.32
N ARG A 129 1.25 26.55 -32.40
CA ARG A 129 0.18 27.55 -32.53
C ARG A 129 0.26 28.29 -33.87
N GLY A 130 -0.83 28.34 -34.60
CA GLY A 130 -0.93 29.02 -35.92
C GLY A 130 -0.19 28.29 -37.05
N MET A 131 0.31 27.07 -36.84
CA MET A 131 0.99 26.27 -37.88
C MET A 131 0.22 25.00 -38.20
N ALA A 132 0.60 24.34 -39.32
CA ALA A 132 0.03 23.05 -39.69
C ALA A 132 0.42 21.95 -38.70
N CYS A 133 -0.46 20.96 -38.52
CA CYS A 133 -0.20 19.77 -37.73
C CYS A 133 0.83 18.89 -38.44
N GLN A 134 1.77 18.32 -37.68
CA GLN A 134 2.78 17.41 -38.19
C GLN A 134 2.55 16.03 -37.59
N ALA A 135 2.66 14.97 -38.40
CA ALA A 135 2.69 13.58 -37.95
C ALA A 135 4.04 12.96 -38.35
N LEU A 136 4.58 12.16 -37.42
CA LEU A 136 5.81 11.38 -37.64
C LEU A 136 5.50 9.95 -37.15
N PHE A 137 5.77 8.94 -38.00
CA PHE A 137 5.54 7.53 -37.67
C PHE A 137 6.86 6.76 -37.67
N PHE A 138 7.10 5.99 -36.61
CA PHE A 138 8.36 5.27 -36.46
C PHE A 138 8.23 3.98 -35.65
N ASP A 139 9.02 2.98 -36.04
CA ASP A 139 9.19 1.74 -35.27
C ASP A 139 10.63 1.65 -34.76
N TRP A 140 10.78 1.78 -33.42
CA TRP A 140 12.10 1.80 -32.78
C TRP A 140 12.87 0.49 -32.96
N ARG A 141 12.20 -0.62 -33.27
CA ARG A 141 12.82 -1.93 -33.52
C ARG A 141 13.69 -1.93 -34.81
N ILE A 142 13.48 -1.00 -35.72
CA ILE A 142 14.34 -0.83 -36.90
C ILE A 142 15.77 -0.51 -36.46
N LEU A 143 15.94 0.25 -35.38
CA LEU A 143 17.24 0.61 -34.82
C LEU A 143 17.97 -0.54 -34.10
N GLU A 144 17.27 -1.62 -33.78
CA GLU A 144 17.87 -2.82 -33.20
C GLU A 144 18.74 -3.56 -34.24
N ASN A 145 18.57 -3.27 -35.53
CA ASN A 145 19.39 -3.84 -36.60
C ASN A 145 20.81 -3.25 -36.56
N TYR A 146 21.78 -4.10 -36.19
CA TYR A 146 23.19 -3.69 -36.10
C TYR A 146 23.91 -3.56 -37.42
N ASN A 147 23.29 -3.93 -38.55
CA ASN A 147 23.85 -3.74 -39.91
C ASN A 147 23.54 -2.37 -40.51
N LEU A 148 22.44 -1.73 -40.07
CA LEU A 148 22.03 -0.40 -40.56
C LEU A 148 22.88 0.71 -39.94
N PHE A 149 23.10 1.80 -40.72
CA PHE A 149 23.58 3.08 -40.20
C PHE A 149 22.39 4.01 -39.97
N VAL A 150 22.58 5.03 -39.13
CA VAL A 150 21.53 6.03 -38.86
C VAL A 150 21.06 6.73 -40.16
N ASP A 151 22.00 6.96 -41.08
CA ASP A 151 21.73 7.62 -42.36
C ASP A 151 20.96 6.73 -43.34
N ASP A 152 20.84 5.44 -43.07
CA ASP A 152 20.10 4.48 -43.90
C ASP A 152 18.62 4.32 -43.46
N VAL A 153 18.18 5.05 -42.43
CA VAL A 153 16.87 4.90 -41.82
C VAL A 153 16.00 6.11 -42.10
N ASP A 154 14.95 5.90 -42.88
CA ASP A 154 13.96 6.92 -43.22
C ASP A 154 12.83 6.97 -42.18
N ILE A 155 12.44 8.19 -41.82
CA ILE A 155 11.37 8.47 -40.87
C ILE A 155 10.21 9.15 -41.60
N PRO A 156 9.08 8.45 -41.84
CA PRO A 156 7.92 9.03 -42.51
C PRO A 156 7.33 10.21 -41.75
N MET A 157 7.09 11.31 -42.46
CA MET A 157 6.47 12.53 -41.96
C MET A 157 5.41 13.05 -42.93
N THR A 158 4.27 13.53 -42.36
CA THR A 158 3.22 14.16 -43.13
C THR A 158 2.59 15.34 -42.39
N GLU A 159 2.01 16.28 -43.13
CA GLU A 159 1.13 17.32 -42.59
C GLU A 159 -0.30 16.83 -42.64
N PHE A 160 -1.09 17.09 -41.60
CA PHE A 160 -2.51 16.75 -41.59
C PHE A 160 -3.38 17.93 -41.17
N GLY A 161 -4.66 17.90 -41.57
CA GLY A 161 -5.61 18.98 -41.36
C GLY A 161 -6.36 18.87 -40.03
N GLN A 162 -7.36 19.73 -39.87
CA GLN A 162 -8.20 19.79 -38.64
C GLN A 162 -9.08 18.53 -38.42
N GLU A 163 -9.30 17.75 -39.48
CA GLU A 163 -10.05 16.50 -39.42
C GLU A 163 -9.22 15.32 -38.89
N GLY A 164 -7.98 15.59 -38.50
CA GLY A 164 -7.05 14.54 -38.06
C GLY A 164 -6.34 13.87 -39.24
N ILE A 165 -5.59 12.80 -38.95
CA ILE A 165 -4.89 12.00 -39.94
C ILE A 165 -5.84 11.01 -40.62
N SER A 166 -5.93 11.04 -41.95
CA SER A 166 -6.77 10.12 -42.73
C SER A 166 -6.15 8.71 -42.82
N ASP A 167 -6.99 7.71 -43.12
CA ASP A 167 -6.52 6.33 -43.33
C ASP A 167 -5.56 6.23 -44.51
N GLY A 168 -5.76 7.04 -45.53
CA GLY A 168 -4.86 7.08 -46.69
C GLY A 168 -3.49 7.65 -46.35
N GLU A 169 -3.42 8.73 -45.58
CA GLU A 169 -2.17 9.31 -45.08
C GLU A 169 -1.42 8.36 -44.16
N PHE A 170 -2.13 7.72 -43.23
CA PHE A 170 -1.52 6.76 -42.33
C PHE A 170 -1.02 5.51 -43.09
N SER A 171 -1.77 5.03 -44.09
CA SER A 171 -1.36 3.89 -44.91
C SER A 171 -0.07 4.23 -45.71
N ARG A 172 0.02 5.43 -46.28
CA ARG A 172 1.24 5.89 -46.96
C ARG A 172 2.43 5.92 -46.01
N MET A 173 2.26 6.46 -44.79
CA MET A 173 3.33 6.47 -43.79
C MET A 173 3.77 5.07 -43.39
N LYS A 174 2.87 4.09 -43.37
CA LYS A 174 3.22 2.68 -43.12
C LYS A 174 4.05 2.11 -44.26
N GLU A 175 3.67 2.37 -45.51
CA GLU A 175 4.42 1.93 -46.66
C GLU A 175 5.84 2.55 -46.72
N GLU A 176 5.94 3.86 -46.45
CA GLU A 176 7.23 4.57 -46.38
C GLU A 176 8.10 4.02 -45.22
N LEU A 177 7.52 3.67 -44.05
CA LEU A 177 8.27 3.04 -42.97
C LEU A 177 8.79 1.67 -43.36
N LEU A 178 7.95 0.86 -44.03
CA LEU A 178 8.31 -0.50 -44.42
C LEU A 178 9.39 -0.55 -45.49
N SER A 179 9.61 0.54 -46.28
CA SER A 179 10.71 0.60 -47.23
C SER A 179 12.09 0.49 -46.57
N ASN A 180 12.22 0.82 -45.27
CA ASN A 180 13.45 0.56 -44.50
C ASN A 180 13.79 -0.96 -44.40
N LEU A 181 12.85 -1.85 -44.72
CA LEU A 181 13.06 -3.29 -44.69
C LEU A 181 13.46 -3.86 -46.08
N ASP A 182 13.42 -3.06 -47.11
CA ASP A 182 13.70 -3.50 -48.51
C ASP A 182 15.17 -3.88 -48.75
N ASN A 183 16.08 -3.40 -47.89
CA ASN A 183 17.50 -3.77 -47.94
C ASN A 183 17.72 -5.20 -47.44
N THR A 184 17.50 -6.18 -48.31
CA THR A 184 17.61 -7.61 -47.96
C THR A 184 18.97 -8.03 -47.44
N GLU A 185 20.05 -7.37 -47.84
CA GLU A 185 21.42 -7.65 -47.38
C GLU A 185 21.58 -7.22 -45.91
N ALA A 186 21.09 -6.04 -45.55
CA ALA A 186 21.14 -5.53 -44.17
C ALA A 186 20.25 -6.32 -43.19
N TRP A 187 19.14 -6.92 -43.69
CA TRP A 187 18.18 -7.65 -42.89
C TRP A 187 18.36 -9.17 -42.92
N GLN A 188 19.32 -9.69 -43.68
CA GLN A 188 19.50 -11.13 -43.85
C GLN A 188 19.66 -11.88 -42.53
N GLU A 189 20.44 -11.36 -41.59
CA GLU A 189 20.70 -11.96 -40.27
C GLU A 189 19.56 -11.73 -39.26
N GLN A 190 18.65 -10.81 -39.57
CA GLN A 190 17.53 -10.40 -38.69
C GLN A 190 16.19 -10.46 -39.43
N ALA A 191 16.05 -11.42 -40.33
CA ALA A 191 14.85 -11.60 -41.17
C ALA A 191 13.56 -11.82 -40.32
N GLU A 192 13.67 -12.45 -39.15
CA GLU A 192 12.56 -12.65 -38.25
C GLU A 192 12.09 -11.34 -37.61
N LEU A 193 13.02 -10.48 -37.21
CA LEU A 193 12.69 -9.14 -36.72
C LEU A 193 12.02 -8.30 -37.79
N ALA A 194 12.56 -8.27 -39.03
CA ALA A 194 11.95 -7.58 -40.17
C ALA A 194 10.52 -8.07 -40.43
N LYS A 195 10.30 -9.39 -40.42
CA LYS A 195 8.98 -10.00 -40.61
C LYS A 195 8.00 -9.56 -39.54
N ASN A 196 8.44 -9.58 -38.27
CA ASN A 196 7.60 -9.18 -37.15
C ASN A 196 7.21 -7.69 -37.22
N ILE A 197 8.16 -6.80 -37.60
CA ILE A 197 7.88 -5.38 -37.85
C ILE A 197 6.85 -5.23 -38.95
N MET A 198 7.05 -5.93 -40.12
CA MET A 198 6.15 -5.86 -41.27
C MET A 198 4.73 -6.29 -40.88
N GLU A 199 4.58 -7.44 -40.24
CA GLU A 199 3.26 -7.97 -39.83
C GLU A 199 2.55 -7.02 -38.86
N ASP A 200 3.27 -6.49 -37.89
CA ASP A 200 2.74 -5.56 -36.93
C ASP A 200 2.28 -4.27 -37.58
N VAL A 201 3.14 -3.61 -38.34
CA VAL A 201 2.86 -2.32 -39.00
C VAL A 201 1.69 -2.44 -40.00
N MET A 202 1.63 -3.54 -40.78
CA MET A 202 0.54 -3.75 -41.73
C MET A 202 -0.84 -3.84 -41.04
N ARG A 203 -0.91 -4.44 -39.86
CA ARG A 203 -2.16 -4.64 -39.09
C ARG A 203 -2.60 -3.40 -38.31
N LEU A 204 -1.78 -2.37 -38.23
CA LEU A 204 -2.10 -1.18 -37.43
C LEU A 204 -3.23 -0.37 -38.05
N ASN A 205 -4.17 0.01 -37.19
CA ASN A 205 -5.17 1.03 -37.46
C ASN A 205 -5.25 1.97 -36.26
N ILE A 206 -5.57 3.23 -36.47
CA ILE A 206 -5.85 4.16 -35.40
C ILE A 206 -7.32 3.96 -34.99
N PRO A 207 -7.62 3.51 -33.77
CA PRO A 207 -8.99 3.33 -33.30
C PRO A 207 -9.81 4.62 -33.35
N GLN A 208 -11.12 4.53 -33.58
CA GLN A 208 -11.99 5.71 -33.71
C GLN A 208 -11.99 6.54 -32.42
N ALA A 209 -11.99 5.89 -31.26
CA ALA A 209 -11.92 6.58 -29.98
C ALA A 209 -10.70 7.47 -29.84
N ILE A 210 -9.54 7.05 -30.39
CA ILE A 210 -8.30 7.83 -30.39
C ILE A 210 -8.35 8.93 -31.48
N ARG A 211 -8.94 8.64 -32.64
CA ARG A 211 -9.16 9.65 -33.70
C ARG A 211 -10.00 10.82 -33.21
N ASP A 212 -11.11 10.53 -32.53
CA ASP A 212 -12.00 11.54 -31.97
C ASP A 212 -11.26 12.45 -30.97
N GLU A 213 -10.37 11.88 -30.16
CA GLU A 213 -9.55 12.64 -29.23
C GLU A 213 -8.50 13.50 -29.97
N ILE A 214 -7.85 12.98 -31.02
CA ILE A 214 -6.91 13.74 -31.85
C ILE A 214 -7.63 14.93 -32.50
N VAL A 215 -8.79 14.69 -33.09
CA VAL A 215 -9.61 15.76 -33.70
C VAL A 215 -9.97 16.79 -32.65
N SER A 216 -10.52 16.40 -31.51
CA SER A 216 -10.86 17.30 -30.41
C SER A 216 -9.68 18.17 -29.95
N ARG A 217 -8.47 17.59 -29.93
CA ARG A 217 -7.26 18.26 -29.45
C ARG A 217 -6.68 19.25 -30.45
N TYR A 218 -6.72 18.94 -31.75
CA TYR A 218 -6.03 19.73 -32.80
C TYR A 218 -6.94 20.48 -33.77
N GLN A 219 -8.27 20.38 -33.65
CA GLN A 219 -9.23 21.06 -34.54
C GLN A 219 -9.18 22.59 -34.46
N ASP A 220 -8.82 23.15 -33.29
CA ASP A 220 -8.73 24.58 -33.10
C ASP A 220 -7.48 25.14 -33.83
N ALA A 221 -7.62 26.34 -34.47
CA ALA A 221 -6.49 27.03 -35.08
C ALA A 221 -5.39 27.37 -34.06
N ASP A 222 -5.79 27.71 -32.82
CA ASP A 222 -4.90 28.05 -31.73
C ASP A 222 -4.40 26.83 -30.93
N ALA A 223 -4.84 25.62 -31.27
CA ALA A 223 -4.40 24.42 -30.60
C ALA A 223 -2.87 24.21 -30.77
N HIS A 224 -2.27 23.68 -29.70
CA HIS A 224 -0.83 23.41 -29.67
C HIS A 224 -0.54 22.21 -28.74
N GLY A 225 0.64 21.61 -28.87
CA GLY A 225 1.07 20.49 -28.03
C GLY A 225 1.64 19.33 -28.82
N THR A 226 1.98 18.26 -28.10
CA THR A 226 2.53 17.02 -28.67
C THR A 226 1.81 15.80 -28.09
N THR A 227 1.53 14.83 -28.96
CA THR A 227 0.90 13.55 -28.58
C THR A 227 1.71 12.40 -29.16
N PHE A 228 2.10 11.45 -28.31
CA PHE A 228 2.70 10.17 -28.69
C PHE A 228 1.68 9.06 -28.56
N ILE A 229 1.43 8.32 -29.62
CA ILE A 229 0.55 7.15 -29.66
C ILE A 229 1.44 5.92 -29.86
N VAL A 230 1.47 5.05 -28.86
CA VAL A 230 2.26 3.81 -28.85
C VAL A 230 1.31 2.65 -29.05
N PHE A 231 1.39 1.97 -30.19
CA PHE A 231 0.44 0.92 -30.58
C PHE A 231 0.68 -0.44 -29.92
N LYS A 232 1.89 -0.71 -29.48
CA LYS A 232 2.24 -1.88 -28.68
C LYS A 232 2.96 -1.43 -27.43
N PRO A 233 2.22 -1.07 -26.38
CA PRO A 233 2.80 -0.63 -25.13
C PRO A 233 3.67 -1.72 -24.51
N HIS A 234 4.73 -1.31 -23.83
CA HIS A 234 5.60 -2.17 -23.04
C HIS A 234 4.78 -2.94 -21.97
N GLU A 235 5.18 -4.17 -21.65
CA GLU A 235 4.48 -5.05 -20.72
C GLU A 235 4.21 -4.40 -19.37
N GLN A 236 5.17 -3.69 -18.81
CA GLN A 236 5.00 -2.95 -17.55
C GLN A 236 3.88 -1.90 -17.59
N LEU A 237 3.57 -1.32 -18.76
CA LEU A 237 2.41 -0.44 -18.91
C LEU A 237 1.09 -1.22 -18.83
N LEU A 238 1.06 -2.42 -19.40
CA LEU A 238 -0.13 -3.26 -19.39
C LEU A 238 -0.43 -3.80 -17.98
N GLU A 239 0.60 -4.03 -17.17
CA GLU A 239 0.43 -4.41 -15.76
C GLU A 239 -0.33 -3.34 -14.96
N LEU A 240 -0.19 -2.05 -15.31
CA LEU A 240 -0.91 -0.97 -14.63
C LEU A 240 -2.44 -1.03 -14.78
N ALA A 241 -2.95 -1.79 -15.74
CA ALA A 241 -4.38 -2.05 -15.85
C ALA A 241 -4.93 -2.95 -14.73
N GLN A 242 -4.07 -3.60 -13.94
CA GLN A 242 -4.46 -4.47 -12.82
C GLN A 242 -4.60 -3.70 -11.49
N TYR A 243 -4.65 -2.39 -11.52
CA TYR A 243 -4.65 -1.47 -10.35
C TYR A 243 -5.79 -1.71 -9.33
N ASN A 244 -6.84 -2.44 -9.66
CA ASN A 244 -8.00 -2.72 -8.79
C ASN A 244 -8.13 -4.19 -8.37
N THR A 245 -7.12 -5.02 -8.65
CA THR A 245 -7.14 -6.42 -8.23
C THR A 245 -6.58 -6.55 -6.81
N THR A 246 -7.04 -7.56 -6.08
CA THR A 246 -6.55 -7.91 -4.73
C THR A 246 -5.07 -8.35 -4.71
N GLU A 247 -4.45 -8.44 -5.87
CA GLU A 247 -3.06 -8.88 -6.10
C GLU A 247 -2.26 -7.80 -6.86
N GLU A 248 -2.43 -6.51 -6.49
CA GLU A 248 -1.54 -5.48 -7.04
C GLU A 248 -0.08 -5.81 -6.66
N SER A 249 0.77 -5.99 -7.66
CA SER A 249 2.18 -6.27 -7.44
C SER A 249 2.90 -5.04 -6.88
N ASP A 250 3.95 -5.25 -6.08
CA ASP A 250 4.79 -4.16 -5.55
C ASP A 250 5.31 -3.25 -6.67
N SER A 251 5.53 -3.78 -7.88
CA SER A 251 5.98 -3.03 -9.06
C SER A 251 4.95 -1.99 -9.54
N ILE A 252 3.66 -2.32 -9.51
CA ILE A 252 2.58 -1.38 -9.89
C ILE A 252 2.54 -0.21 -8.91
N TRP A 253 2.62 -0.49 -7.59
CA TRP A 253 2.66 0.54 -6.56
C TRP A 253 3.87 1.45 -6.69
N GLU A 254 5.01 0.90 -7.05
CA GLU A 254 6.24 1.67 -7.25
C GLU A 254 6.12 2.64 -8.42
N ILE A 255 5.53 2.20 -9.54
CA ILE A 255 5.26 3.05 -10.70
C ILE A 255 4.30 4.18 -10.33
N ARG A 256 3.16 3.86 -9.70
CA ARG A 256 2.16 4.85 -9.24
C ARG A 256 2.78 5.90 -8.31
N ARG A 257 3.54 5.45 -7.34
CA ARG A 257 4.26 6.31 -6.39
C ARG A 257 5.28 7.23 -7.08
N SER A 258 6.02 6.69 -8.04
CA SER A 258 7.02 7.46 -8.76
C SER A 258 6.41 8.57 -9.61
N LEU A 259 5.29 8.30 -10.26
CA LEU A 259 4.58 9.26 -11.09
C LEU A 259 3.75 10.26 -10.28
N GLY A 260 3.06 9.83 -9.23
CA GLY A 260 2.25 10.70 -8.36
C GLY A 260 3.09 11.74 -7.61
N ALA A 261 4.33 11.42 -7.27
CA ALA A 261 5.26 12.30 -6.56
C ALA A 261 6.23 13.05 -7.48
N LEU A 262 5.98 13.12 -8.78
CA LEU A 262 6.92 13.70 -9.72
C LEU A 262 7.20 15.18 -9.47
N PHE A 263 6.17 15.94 -9.11
CA PHE A 263 6.24 17.35 -8.77
C PHE A 263 6.10 17.56 -7.26
N ASN A 264 6.79 18.57 -6.71
CA ASN A 264 6.71 18.90 -5.29
C ASN A 264 5.39 19.60 -4.94
N ILE A 265 4.31 18.84 -4.82
CA ILE A 265 3.00 19.35 -4.41
C ILE A 265 2.96 19.78 -2.94
N PHE A 266 3.93 19.37 -2.13
CA PHE A 266 4.05 19.77 -0.72
C PHE A 266 4.32 21.27 -0.57
N ALA A 267 5.23 21.80 -1.41
CA ALA A 267 5.67 23.19 -1.33
C ALA A 267 4.97 24.12 -2.31
N TYR A 268 4.51 23.59 -3.45
CA TYR A 268 4.04 24.39 -4.57
C TYR A 268 2.69 23.90 -5.07
N THR A 269 1.84 24.83 -5.53
CA THR A 269 0.71 24.51 -6.38
C THR A 269 1.21 24.55 -7.82
N PRO A 270 1.16 23.44 -8.57
CA PRO A 270 1.64 23.41 -9.94
C PRO A 270 0.76 24.29 -10.85
N ASP A 271 1.39 24.96 -11.82
CA ASP A 271 0.73 25.65 -12.93
C ASP A 271 0.38 24.72 -14.10
N PHE A 272 0.34 23.44 -13.84
CA PHE A 272 -0.03 22.37 -14.75
C PHE A 272 -0.69 21.21 -14.03
N THR A 273 -1.44 20.41 -14.76
CA THR A 273 -2.07 19.17 -14.27
C THR A 273 -1.33 17.94 -14.81
N THR A 274 -1.24 16.91 -13.99
CA THR A 274 -0.73 15.59 -14.41
C THR A 274 -1.81 14.53 -14.22
N SER A 275 -1.96 13.63 -15.17
CA SER A 275 -2.88 12.50 -15.06
C SER A 275 -2.29 11.24 -15.69
N PHE A 276 -2.59 10.11 -15.07
CA PHE A 276 -2.36 8.81 -15.68
C PHE A 276 -3.67 8.01 -15.58
N ASN A 277 -4.35 7.85 -16.72
CA ASN A 277 -5.65 7.20 -16.78
C ASN A 277 -5.51 5.81 -17.39
N VAL A 278 -6.14 4.84 -16.77
CA VAL A 278 -6.43 3.54 -17.36
C VAL A 278 -7.87 3.56 -17.84
N ARG A 279 -8.09 3.21 -19.11
CA ARG A 279 -9.38 3.19 -19.78
C ARG A 279 -9.71 1.75 -20.17
N ASP A 280 -10.63 1.14 -19.47
CA ASP A 280 -11.04 -0.25 -19.71
C ASP A 280 -12.57 -0.38 -19.87
N VAL A 281 -13.07 -1.62 -19.94
CA VAL A 281 -14.50 -1.93 -20.04
C VAL A 281 -15.33 -1.40 -18.87
N ASN A 282 -14.70 -1.14 -17.72
CA ASN A 282 -15.37 -0.69 -16.49
C ASN A 282 -15.38 0.84 -16.37
N GLY A 283 -14.57 1.57 -17.14
CA GLY A 283 -14.55 3.02 -17.14
C GLY A 283 -13.17 3.64 -17.31
N VAL A 284 -13.01 4.84 -16.73
CA VAL A 284 -11.77 5.63 -16.76
C VAL A 284 -11.32 5.89 -15.34
N TYR A 285 -10.09 5.50 -15.02
CA TYR A 285 -9.54 5.57 -13.68
C TYR A 285 -8.19 6.27 -13.67
N ASN A 286 -8.05 7.35 -12.89
CA ASN A 286 -6.77 8.00 -12.68
C ASN A 286 -6.02 7.27 -11.55
N ILE A 287 -4.85 6.70 -11.87
CA ILE A 287 -4.10 5.82 -10.96
C ILE A 287 -3.05 6.54 -10.10
N ILE A 288 -2.89 7.86 -10.23
CA ILE A 288 -1.85 8.63 -9.51
C ILE A 288 -2.40 9.64 -8.49
N ASN A 289 -3.71 9.65 -8.21
CA ASN A 289 -4.35 10.67 -7.38
C ASN A 289 -4.23 10.48 -5.86
N ASP A 290 -3.66 9.39 -5.36
CA ASP A 290 -3.68 9.02 -3.93
C ASP A 290 -2.48 9.53 -3.13
N PHE A 291 -1.71 10.50 -3.63
CA PHE A 291 -0.50 10.98 -2.97
C PHE A 291 -0.81 11.95 -1.80
N PHE A 292 0.21 12.29 -0.99
CA PHE A 292 0.09 13.25 0.11
C PHE A 292 -0.23 14.66 -0.38
N ASP A 293 -0.96 15.39 0.46
CA ASP A 293 -1.25 16.82 0.27
C ASP A 293 -0.77 17.67 1.47
N LYS A 294 -1.03 18.99 1.43
CA LYS A 294 -0.64 19.91 2.50
C LYS A 294 -1.34 19.65 3.83
N LYS A 295 -2.59 19.14 3.80
CA LYS A 295 -3.35 18.84 5.01
C LYS A 295 -2.73 17.66 5.78
N ASP A 296 -2.13 16.70 5.08
CA ASP A 296 -1.48 15.58 5.71
C ASP A 296 -0.36 16.01 6.69
N PHE A 297 0.33 17.14 6.42
CA PHE A 297 1.32 17.70 7.36
C PHE A 297 0.68 18.32 8.60
N GLU A 298 -0.48 18.98 8.44
CA GLU A 298 -1.22 19.56 9.54
C GLU A 298 -1.79 18.48 10.46
N GLU A 299 -2.23 17.38 9.89
CA GLU A 299 -2.81 16.25 10.58
C GLU A 299 -1.77 15.29 11.18
N ALA A 300 -0.52 15.28 10.70
CA ALA A 300 0.52 14.41 11.23
C ALA A 300 0.74 14.59 12.75
N ASP A 301 1.09 13.51 13.46
CA ASP A 301 1.39 13.58 14.89
C ASP A 301 2.54 14.53 15.20
N HIS A 302 3.57 14.54 14.32
CA HIS A 302 4.73 15.41 14.45
C HIS A 302 5.05 16.04 13.10
N TYR A 303 5.57 17.26 13.15
CA TYR A 303 5.89 18.03 11.96
C TYR A 303 7.17 18.81 12.14
N ILE A 304 8.08 18.73 11.17
CA ILE A 304 9.37 19.38 11.19
C ILE A 304 9.51 20.21 9.92
N LYS A 305 9.82 21.48 10.06
CA LYS A 305 10.02 22.39 8.93
C LYS A 305 11.17 23.33 9.21
N GLY A 306 12.04 23.51 8.23
CA GLY A 306 13.17 24.45 8.36
C GLY A 306 14.08 24.44 7.14
N SER A 307 15.20 25.09 7.27
CA SER A 307 16.19 25.22 6.21
C SER A 307 17.61 25.09 6.72
N PHE A 308 18.47 24.52 5.90
CA PHE A 308 19.91 24.57 6.07
C PHE A 308 20.48 25.78 5.37
N ASP A 309 21.36 26.53 6.05
CA ASP A 309 22.09 27.64 5.46
C ASP A 309 23.34 27.20 4.68
N GLU A 310 24.11 28.14 4.14
CA GLU A 310 25.37 27.87 3.43
C GLU A 310 26.43 27.16 4.31
N ASN A 311 26.35 27.30 5.61
CA ASN A 311 27.26 26.68 6.57
C ASN A 311 26.76 25.33 7.06
N GLY A 312 25.61 24.86 6.59
CA GLY A 312 24.96 23.63 7.02
C GLY A 312 24.34 23.71 8.42
N PHE A 313 24.03 24.92 8.89
CA PHE A 313 23.27 25.12 10.10
C PHE A 313 21.79 25.03 9.78
N PHE A 314 21.06 24.25 10.57
CA PHE A 314 19.60 24.12 10.41
C PHE A 314 18.90 25.08 11.38
N GLU A 315 17.91 25.79 10.87
CA GLU A 315 16.96 26.59 11.64
C GLU A 315 15.54 26.29 11.19
N GLY A 316 14.63 26.07 12.17
CA GLY A 316 13.27 25.73 11.88
C GLY A 316 12.44 25.46 13.11
N THR A 317 11.30 24.80 12.89
CA THR A 317 10.33 24.47 13.94
C THR A 317 10.10 22.96 13.98
N VAL A 318 9.86 22.45 15.18
CA VAL A 318 9.49 21.06 15.46
C VAL A 318 8.18 21.05 16.23
N ARG A 319 7.12 20.55 15.63
CA ARG A 319 5.86 20.28 16.32
C ARG A 319 5.87 18.84 16.81
N VAL A 320 5.72 18.67 18.11
CA VAL A 320 5.56 17.38 18.77
C VAL A 320 4.16 17.30 19.30
N TYR A 321 3.32 16.52 18.65
CA TYR A 321 1.89 16.52 18.85
C TYR A 321 1.29 17.92 18.72
N ARG A 322 0.87 18.52 19.86
CA ARG A 322 0.22 19.85 19.89
C ARG A 322 1.16 21.02 20.15
N LYS A 323 2.39 20.73 20.60
CA LYS A 323 3.34 21.78 20.99
C LYS A 323 4.38 22.00 19.90
N THR A 324 4.63 23.25 19.55
CA THR A 324 5.65 23.66 18.57
C THR A 324 6.83 24.27 19.31
N TYR A 325 8.02 23.91 18.87
CA TYR A 325 9.31 24.34 19.45
C TYR A 325 10.16 24.95 18.34
N GLU A 326 10.83 26.06 18.63
CA GLU A 326 11.94 26.56 17.81
C GLU A 326 13.14 25.64 17.95
N TYR A 327 13.77 25.30 16.84
CA TYR A 327 14.88 24.36 16.84
C TYR A 327 16.00 24.82 15.92
N SER A 328 17.24 24.81 16.46
CA SER A 328 18.44 25.07 15.71
C SER A 328 19.43 23.93 15.91
N PHE A 329 20.09 23.53 14.83
CA PHE A 329 21.08 22.45 14.84
C PHE A 329 22.37 22.88 14.18
N ARG A 330 23.48 22.43 14.76
CA ARG A 330 24.85 22.70 14.29
C ARG A 330 25.57 21.35 14.15
N PRO A 331 25.96 20.92 12.94
CA PRO A 331 26.67 19.66 12.76
C PRO A 331 28.05 19.68 13.39
N VAL A 332 28.50 18.51 13.84
CA VAL A 332 29.82 18.36 14.48
C VAL A 332 30.94 18.39 13.43
N ARG A 333 31.33 19.58 13.00
CA ARG A 333 32.40 19.80 12.03
C ARG A 333 33.02 21.21 12.21
N LEU A 334 34.11 21.43 11.50
CA LEU A 334 34.72 22.78 11.45
C LEU A 334 33.76 23.76 10.77
N PRO A 335 33.53 24.96 11.33
CA PRO A 335 32.69 25.99 10.72
C PRO A 335 33.20 26.36 9.32
N GLY A 336 32.26 26.63 8.40
CA GLY A 336 32.59 27.05 7.04
C GLY A 336 31.52 26.58 6.03
N LYS A 337 31.57 27.14 4.81
CA LYS A 337 30.63 26.83 3.76
C LYS A 337 30.65 25.33 3.39
N THR A 338 29.46 24.77 3.25
CA THR A 338 29.28 23.38 2.85
C THR A 338 29.51 23.21 1.36
N PRO A 339 30.04 22.07 0.92
CA PRO A 339 30.12 21.79 -0.51
C PRO A 339 28.75 21.48 -1.15
N TYR A 340 27.71 21.18 -0.36
CA TYR A 340 26.37 20.85 -0.86
C TYR A 340 25.43 22.05 -0.95
N GLY A 341 25.72 23.18 -0.28
CA GLY A 341 24.93 24.41 -0.30
C GLY A 341 23.63 24.37 0.53
N PRO A 342 22.89 25.49 0.61
CA PRO A 342 21.66 25.61 1.39
C PRO A 342 20.50 24.83 0.76
N PHE A 343 19.57 24.31 1.59
CA PHE A 343 18.36 23.62 1.16
C PHE A 343 17.28 23.69 2.24
N ASN A 344 16.02 23.43 1.85
CA ASN A 344 14.90 23.38 2.77
C ASN A 344 14.44 21.94 3.04
N MET A 345 13.79 21.74 4.18
CA MET A 345 13.24 20.46 4.61
C MET A 345 11.84 20.65 5.21
N GLU A 346 10.94 19.75 4.85
CA GLU A 346 9.60 19.66 5.45
C GLU A 346 9.24 18.20 5.62
N LEU A 347 8.82 17.79 6.81
CA LEU A 347 8.63 16.39 7.18
C LEU A 347 7.46 16.22 8.13
N GLY A 348 6.48 15.41 7.76
CA GLY A 348 5.42 14.88 8.62
C GLY A 348 5.79 13.49 9.13
N VAL A 349 5.45 13.19 10.39
CA VAL A 349 5.70 11.88 11.01
C VAL A 349 4.47 11.45 11.77
N ILE A 350 4.07 10.19 11.61
CA ILE A 350 3.02 9.56 12.39
C ILE A 350 3.61 8.58 13.41
N GLU A 351 2.91 8.39 14.51
CA GLU A 351 3.30 7.41 15.51
C GLU A 351 3.23 5.98 14.97
N GLY A 352 4.13 5.12 15.43
CA GLY A 352 4.20 3.73 14.99
C GLY A 352 3.03 2.85 15.47
N GLN A 353 2.23 3.33 16.41
CA GLN A 353 1.07 2.64 16.98
C GLN A 353 -0.07 3.62 17.17
N GLN A 354 -1.28 3.24 16.78
CA GLN A 354 -2.50 4.04 16.92
C GLN A 354 -2.73 4.54 18.34
N GLY A 355 -2.48 3.69 19.35
CA GLY A 355 -2.67 4.05 20.76
C GLY A 355 -1.82 5.25 21.22
N ASN A 356 -0.73 5.56 20.50
CA ASN A 356 0.17 6.68 20.79
C ASN A 356 -0.08 7.90 19.88
N SER A 357 -0.94 7.77 18.87
CA SER A 357 -1.24 8.83 17.90
C SER A 357 -2.33 9.77 18.39
N MET A 358 -2.27 11.04 17.99
CA MET A 358 -3.36 12.01 18.17
C MET A 358 -4.54 11.75 17.26
N LEU A 359 -4.32 11.09 16.13
CA LEU A 359 -5.33 10.82 15.12
C LEU A 359 -6.45 9.94 15.68
N SER A 360 -7.66 10.15 15.17
CA SER A 360 -8.73 9.17 15.40
C SER A 360 -8.35 7.82 14.78
N PRO A 361 -8.94 6.72 15.22
CA PRO A 361 -8.67 5.40 14.64
C PRO A 361 -8.77 5.39 13.11
N ASP A 362 -9.82 6.03 12.58
CA ASP A 362 -10.09 6.10 11.15
C ASP A 362 -9.06 6.97 10.41
N ALA A 363 -8.76 8.15 10.93
CA ALA A 363 -7.73 9.04 10.37
C ALA A 363 -6.33 8.41 10.45
N TYR A 364 -6.03 7.69 11.55
CA TYR A 364 -4.77 6.96 11.66
C TYR A 364 -4.66 5.85 10.62
N ALA A 365 -5.72 5.07 10.41
CA ALA A 365 -5.72 4.00 9.40
C ALA A 365 -5.49 4.55 7.98
N VAL A 366 -6.14 5.68 7.62
CA VAL A 366 -5.94 6.36 6.34
C VAL A 366 -4.49 6.84 6.19
N MET A 367 -3.98 7.54 7.21
CA MET A 367 -2.62 8.09 7.18
C MET A 367 -1.56 6.99 7.21
N ASP A 368 -1.79 5.93 7.97
CA ASP A 368 -0.93 4.75 8.03
C ASP A 368 -0.88 4.02 6.67
N GLY A 369 -2.03 3.86 6.02
CA GLY A 369 -2.13 3.36 4.66
C GLY A 369 -1.37 4.21 3.66
N LYS A 370 -1.52 5.55 3.72
CA LYS A 370 -0.75 6.49 2.87
C LYS A 370 0.76 6.39 3.14
N THR A 371 1.20 6.39 4.40
CA THR A 371 2.63 6.33 4.73
C THR A 371 3.25 4.97 4.41
N SER A 372 2.52 3.88 4.55
CA SER A 372 2.99 2.55 4.15
C SER A 372 3.22 2.45 2.63
N ARG A 373 2.38 3.13 1.83
CA ARG A 373 2.44 3.12 0.36
C ARG A 373 3.39 4.18 -0.21
N PHE A 374 3.33 5.41 0.31
CA PHE A 374 4.02 6.58 -0.23
C PHE A 374 4.99 7.22 0.77
N GLY A 375 5.15 6.68 1.97
CA GLY A 375 6.05 7.22 2.99
C GLY A 375 7.51 7.23 2.53
N GLY A 376 8.30 8.07 3.16
CA GLY A 376 9.72 8.25 2.90
C GLY A 376 10.13 9.70 2.72
N LEU A 377 11.44 9.90 2.57
CA LEU A 377 12.04 11.22 2.39
C LEU A 377 12.40 11.44 0.92
N TYR A 378 11.68 12.36 0.29
CA TYR A 378 11.84 12.73 -1.11
C TYR A 378 12.92 13.78 -1.30
N ILE A 379 13.61 13.81 -2.42
CA ILE A 379 14.47 14.92 -2.84
C ILE A 379 13.88 15.53 -4.09
N TYR A 380 13.61 16.83 -4.04
CA TYR A 380 13.16 17.60 -5.18
C TYR A 380 14.22 18.62 -5.57
N ARG A 381 14.55 18.66 -6.86
CA ARG A 381 15.41 19.70 -7.46
C ARG A 381 14.59 20.58 -8.39
N ASP A 382 14.61 21.89 -8.12
CA ASP A 382 13.83 22.87 -8.90
C ASP A 382 12.38 22.42 -9.11
N LYS A 383 11.73 21.93 -8.00
CA LYS A 383 10.36 21.42 -7.93
C LYS A 383 10.14 19.98 -8.45
N PHE A 384 11.10 19.36 -9.13
CA PHE A 384 10.95 18.01 -9.67
C PHE A 384 11.70 16.96 -8.82
N ARG A 385 11.07 15.80 -8.69
CA ARG A 385 11.64 14.67 -7.93
C ARG A 385 12.93 14.15 -8.57
N VAL A 386 13.90 13.90 -7.73
CA VAL A 386 15.13 13.17 -8.06
C VAL A 386 14.92 11.70 -7.68
N LEU A 387 14.69 10.84 -8.68
CA LEU A 387 14.61 9.40 -8.43
C LEU A 387 15.99 8.84 -8.02
N PRO A 388 16.07 7.81 -7.15
CA PRO A 388 14.99 7.03 -6.53
C PRO A 388 14.55 7.50 -5.14
N TYR A 389 15.00 8.71 -4.69
CA TYR A 389 14.67 9.21 -3.35
C TYR A 389 13.16 9.24 -3.10
N GLY A 390 12.76 8.80 -1.92
CA GLY A 390 11.36 8.61 -1.55
C GLY A 390 10.78 7.24 -1.95
N ARG A 391 11.53 6.32 -2.56
CA ARG A 391 11.10 4.92 -2.75
C ARG A 391 11.14 4.17 -1.42
N VAL A 392 10.23 3.20 -1.23
CA VAL A 392 10.15 2.40 0.03
C VAL A 392 11.42 1.62 0.27
N ASP A 393 11.99 1.08 -0.80
CA ASP A 393 13.21 0.27 -0.77
C ASP A 393 14.50 1.10 -0.75
N PHE A 394 14.42 2.43 -0.83
CA PHE A 394 15.57 3.33 -0.92
C PHE A 394 15.71 4.25 0.30
N ASP A 395 15.92 3.64 1.48
CA ASP A 395 16.26 4.35 2.72
C ASP A 395 17.73 4.80 2.70
N PHE A 396 18.02 5.89 1.98
CA PHE A 396 19.39 6.39 1.78
C PHE A 396 20.05 6.92 3.06
N LEU A 397 19.27 7.31 4.07
CA LEU A 397 19.74 7.72 5.39
C LEU A 397 19.80 6.57 6.39
N LYS A 398 19.38 5.36 6.00
CA LYS A 398 19.41 4.14 6.82
C LYS A 398 18.66 4.27 8.16
N PHE A 399 17.46 4.81 8.13
CA PHE A 399 16.60 4.95 9.31
C PHE A 399 16.29 3.59 9.94
N GLU A 400 15.87 2.62 9.13
CA GLU A 400 15.48 1.30 9.63
C GLU A 400 16.70 0.52 10.17
N GLU A 401 17.87 0.59 9.51
CA GLU A 401 19.10 -0.04 10.00
C GLU A 401 19.52 0.51 11.37
N ARG A 402 19.44 1.82 11.57
CA ARG A 402 19.80 2.46 12.84
C ARG A 402 18.82 2.12 13.94
N ARG A 403 17.54 2.18 13.64
CA ARG A 403 16.48 1.80 14.57
C ARG A 403 16.60 0.35 15.03
N ALA A 404 16.93 -0.56 14.13
CA ALA A 404 17.18 -1.96 14.47
C ALA A 404 18.35 -2.14 15.46
N LYS A 405 19.35 -1.24 15.40
CA LYS A 405 20.51 -1.28 16.32
C LYS A 405 20.18 -0.75 17.72
N ARG A 406 19.40 0.34 17.83
CA ARG A 406 19.09 1.00 19.11
C ARG A 406 17.70 1.65 19.09
N MET A 407 16.67 0.87 19.31
CA MET A 407 15.27 1.32 19.26
C MET A 407 14.93 2.45 20.25
N GLY A 408 15.65 2.59 21.34
CA GLY A 408 15.44 3.68 22.31
C GLY A 408 16.03 5.03 21.90
N GLU A 409 17.03 5.06 21.01
CA GLU A 409 17.71 6.30 20.58
C GLU A 409 17.20 6.83 19.22
N TYR A 410 16.64 5.96 18.36
CA TYR A 410 16.22 6.33 17.00
C TYR A 410 14.72 6.23 16.85
N PHE A 411 14.06 7.36 16.82
CA PHE A 411 12.61 7.46 16.72
C PHE A 411 12.11 7.24 15.28
N PHE A 412 12.75 7.87 14.31
CA PHE A 412 12.24 7.96 12.94
C PHE A 412 12.20 6.62 12.23
N ARG A 413 11.03 6.33 11.62
CA ARG A 413 10.79 5.18 10.74
C ARG A 413 10.56 5.65 9.33
N TYR A 414 11.21 5.01 8.36
CA TYR A 414 11.11 5.40 6.97
C TYR A 414 9.68 5.30 6.41
N ASN A 415 8.95 4.26 6.82
CA ASN A 415 7.56 4.01 6.43
C ASN A 415 6.49 4.68 7.33
N LYS A 416 6.88 5.53 8.28
CA LYS A 416 5.98 6.30 9.15
C LYS A 416 6.23 7.80 9.03
N MET A 417 6.99 8.20 8.02
CA MET A 417 7.27 9.60 7.73
C MET A 417 7.03 9.88 6.24
N PHE A 418 6.74 11.12 5.92
CA PHE A 418 6.60 11.64 4.57
C PHE A 418 7.06 13.09 4.54
N GLY A 419 7.71 13.46 3.46
CA GLY A 419 8.21 14.81 3.33
C GLY A 419 9.33 14.93 2.33
N TYR A 420 9.98 16.09 2.30
CA TYR A 420 10.93 16.37 1.24
C TYR A 420 12.12 17.21 1.68
N LEU A 421 13.19 17.09 0.90
CA LEU A 421 14.34 17.98 0.86
C LEU A 421 14.29 18.74 -0.47
N GLY A 422 14.23 20.07 -0.40
CA GLY A 422 14.17 20.94 -1.59
C GLY A 422 15.54 21.52 -1.90
N ILE A 423 16.16 21.07 -3.00
CA ILE A 423 17.44 21.58 -3.52
C ILE A 423 17.22 22.30 -4.84
N THR A 424 18.18 23.16 -5.22
CA THR A 424 18.16 23.87 -6.51
C THR A 424 19.46 23.66 -7.27
N ARG A 425 19.43 23.80 -8.59
CA ARG A 425 20.63 23.70 -9.42
C ARG A 425 21.64 24.80 -9.08
N ASP A 426 21.17 26.00 -8.80
CA ASP A 426 22.06 27.15 -8.55
C ASP A 426 22.74 27.06 -7.19
N ALA A 427 22.01 26.76 -6.13
CA ALA A 427 22.56 26.69 -4.78
C ALA A 427 23.33 25.38 -4.51
N ASN A 428 22.92 24.28 -5.15
CA ASN A 428 23.44 22.93 -4.87
C ASN A 428 24.16 22.29 -6.08
N ARG A 429 24.99 23.07 -6.77
CA ARG A 429 25.70 22.67 -8.03
C ARG A 429 26.53 21.41 -7.89
N ASN A 430 27.07 21.15 -6.70
CA ASN A 430 27.93 19.99 -6.47
C ASN A 430 27.16 18.71 -6.12
N LEU A 431 25.86 18.81 -5.86
CA LEU A 431 24.97 17.64 -5.79
C LEU A 431 24.55 17.29 -7.23
N THR A 432 25.31 16.47 -7.91
CA THR A 432 25.14 16.17 -9.34
C THR A 432 24.35 14.87 -9.54
N ASP A 433 23.41 14.85 -10.50
CA ASP A 433 22.65 13.65 -10.84
C ASP A 433 23.54 12.64 -11.59
N LYS A 434 23.34 11.35 -11.32
CA LYS A 434 23.95 10.25 -12.10
C LYS A 434 23.47 10.29 -13.55
N ALA A 435 24.29 9.77 -14.46
CA ALA A 435 23.97 9.74 -15.88
C ALA A 435 22.68 8.96 -16.19
N GLY A 436 22.47 7.83 -15.51
CA GLY A 436 21.25 7.01 -15.60
C GLY A 436 20.07 7.55 -14.77
N ARG A 437 20.22 8.71 -14.10
CA ARG A 437 19.19 9.34 -13.25
C ARG A 437 18.74 8.51 -12.04
N GLU A 438 19.57 7.57 -11.61
CA GLU A 438 19.40 6.71 -10.45
C GLU A 438 19.97 7.35 -9.16
N GLY A 439 19.71 8.62 -8.95
CA GLY A 439 20.12 9.36 -7.76
C GLY A 439 21.29 10.30 -7.99
N LEU A 440 21.82 10.84 -6.89
CA LEU A 440 22.96 11.74 -6.88
C LEU A 440 24.28 10.97 -6.91
N ILE A 441 25.30 11.56 -7.52
CA ILE A 441 26.66 11.01 -7.54
C ILE A 441 27.23 11.09 -6.11
N GLU A 442 27.82 9.99 -5.63
CA GLU A 442 28.42 9.88 -4.30
C GLU A 442 29.78 10.61 -4.21
N ASN A 443 29.78 11.89 -4.56
CA ASN A 443 30.94 12.77 -4.40
C ASN A 443 31.08 13.30 -2.95
N LYS A 444 32.04 14.19 -2.71
CA LYS A 444 32.27 14.79 -1.41
C LYS A 444 31.03 15.54 -0.90
N ALA A 445 30.37 16.33 -1.77
CA ALA A 445 29.19 17.11 -1.40
C ALA A 445 28.05 16.21 -0.93
N TYR A 446 27.75 15.13 -1.64
CA TYR A 446 26.70 14.18 -1.27
C TYR A 446 27.02 13.44 0.04
N ARG A 447 28.28 13.04 0.27
CA ARG A 447 28.66 12.39 1.54
C ARG A 447 28.52 13.30 2.73
N GLU A 448 28.88 14.58 2.60
CA GLU A 448 28.70 15.57 3.68
C GLU A 448 27.22 15.90 3.90
N PHE A 449 26.45 16.10 2.84
CA PHE A 449 24.99 16.25 2.88
C PHE A 449 24.31 15.12 3.64
N LYS A 450 24.64 13.89 3.28
CA LYS A 450 24.10 12.69 3.95
C LYS A 450 24.52 12.61 5.42
N ARG A 451 25.75 12.92 5.75
CA ARG A 451 26.26 12.91 7.13
C ARG A 451 25.52 13.93 8.00
N ASP A 452 25.43 15.17 7.54
CA ASP A 452 24.84 16.27 8.31
C ASP A 452 23.33 16.03 8.53
N LEU A 453 22.62 15.48 7.55
CA LEU A 453 21.23 15.01 7.71
C LEU A 453 21.10 13.89 8.75
N ILE A 454 22.01 12.93 8.74
CA ILE A 454 22.02 11.85 9.71
C ILE A 454 22.21 12.39 11.14
N GLU A 455 23.14 13.32 11.32
CA GLU A 455 23.39 13.97 12.61
C GLU A 455 22.17 14.77 13.08
N LEU A 456 21.49 15.50 12.17
CA LEU A 456 20.25 16.21 12.45
C LEU A 456 19.16 15.27 12.98
N PHE A 457 18.90 14.16 12.28
CA PHE A 457 17.87 13.21 12.69
C PHE A 457 18.18 12.49 14.01
N ILE A 458 19.46 12.29 14.30
CA ILE A 458 19.90 11.75 15.60
C ILE A 458 19.64 12.77 16.70
N ASP A 459 20.00 14.03 16.47
CA ASP A 459 19.82 15.10 17.45
C ASP A 459 18.33 15.37 17.71
N LEU A 460 17.51 15.47 16.65
CA LEU A 460 16.06 15.58 16.76
C LEU A 460 15.46 14.43 17.55
N ALA A 461 15.89 13.18 17.25
CA ALA A 461 15.40 12.01 17.97
C ALA A 461 15.71 12.12 19.47
N LYS A 462 16.94 12.45 19.83
CA LYS A 462 17.37 12.59 21.23
C LYS A 462 16.66 13.72 21.95
N THR A 463 16.53 14.87 21.31
CA THR A 463 15.97 16.08 21.93
C THR A 463 14.46 15.96 22.18
N TYR A 464 13.71 15.41 21.22
CA TYR A 464 12.25 15.49 21.26
C TYR A 464 11.53 14.14 21.36
N PHE A 465 12.13 13.03 20.87
CA PHE A 465 11.39 11.81 20.54
C PHE A 465 11.92 10.53 21.19
N ALA A 466 13.16 10.48 21.61
CA ALA A 466 13.76 9.26 22.19
C ALA A 466 12.99 8.82 23.44
N THR A 467 13.09 7.53 23.77
CA THR A 467 12.62 7.04 25.04
C THR A 467 13.48 7.67 26.14
N PRO A 468 12.91 8.41 27.10
CA PRO A 468 13.68 9.10 28.12
C PRO A 468 14.48 8.09 28.96
N ASP A 469 15.70 8.48 29.34
CA ASP A 469 16.39 7.84 30.44
C ASP A 469 15.57 8.08 31.72
N LYS A 470 15.69 7.19 32.72
CA LYS A 470 14.81 7.13 33.89
C LYS A 470 14.55 8.44 34.64
N ASP A 471 15.32 9.48 34.35
CA ASP A 471 15.31 10.75 35.10
C ASP A 471 15.04 12.02 34.25
N SER A 472 14.68 11.90 32.95
CA SER A 472 14.36 13.05 32.09
C SER A 472 13.24 12.79 31.11
N ASP A 473 12.14 13.54 31.26
CA ASP A 473 11.07 13.58 30.26
C ASP A 473 11.48 14.42 29.03
N ASN A 474 10.99 14.04 27.86
CA ASN A 474 11.11 14.85 26.64
C ASN A 474 9.73 15.27 26.13
N ALA A 475 9.72 16.18 25.15
CA ALA A 475 8.49 16.77 24.63
C ALA A 475 7.44 15.73 24.15
N ARG A 476 7.89 14.57 23.68
CA ARG A 476 7.00 13.47 23.26
C ARG A 476 6.46 12.71 24.47
N SER A 477 7.30 12.30 25.43
CA SER A 477 6.89 11.51 26.58
C SER A 477 5.93 12.25 27.49
N GLU A 478 6.13 13.58 27.66
CA GLU A 478 5.22 14.43 28.44
C GLU A 478 3.77 14.37 27.96
N GLN A 479 3.57 14.34 26.64
CA GLN A 479 2.23 14.37 26.03
C GLN A 479 1.67 12.97 25.75
N GLN A 480 2.52 11.96 25.58
CA GLN A 480 2.13 10.61 25.14
C GLN A 480 1.25 9.89 26.15
N GLU A 481 1.50 10.04 27.44
CA GLU A 481 0.72 9.40 28.50
C GLU A 481 -0.73 9.91 28.51
N GLU A 482 -0.94 11.20 28.30
CA GLU A 482 -2.27 11.80 28.21
C GLU A 482 -3.03 11.31 26.98
N ILE A 483 -2.34 11.30 25.83
CA ILE A 483 -2.90 10.79 24.57
C ILE A 483 -3.29 9.31 24.71
N ARG A 484 -2.43 8.49 25.31
CA ARG A 484 -2.70 7.08 25.54
C ARG A 484 -3.94 6.86 26.43
N LYS A 485 -4.06 7.58 27.55
CA LYS A 485 -5.23 7.52 28.43
C LYS A 485 -6.52 7.93 27.71
N ARG A 486 -6.44 8.96 26.84
CA ARG A 486 -7.56 9.38 26.02
C ARG A 486 -7.98 8.28 25.05
N ASN A 487 -7.03 7.69 24.33
CA ASN A 487 -7.28 6.65 23.35
C ASN A 487 -7.82 5.36 23.98
N GLU A 488 -7.31 4.98 25.17
CA GLU A 488 -7.85 3.86 25.97
C GLU A 488 -9.32 4.09 26.35
N LYS A 489 -9.68 5.31 26.80
CA LYS A 489 -11.07 5.67 27.09
C LYS A 489 -11.97 5.59 25.86
N MET A 490 -11.48 6.05 24.69
CA MET A 490 -12.21 5.98 23.42
C MET A 490 -12.41 4.52 22.98
N ALA A 491 -11.36 3.70 23.04
CA ALA A 491 -11.45 2.28 22.72
C ALA A 491 -12.42 1.51 23.63
N ASP A 492 -12.46 1.84 24.92
CA ASP A 492 -13.42 1.23 25.85
C ASP A 492 -14.86 1.69 25.58
N ALA A 493 -15.05 2.94 25.19
CA ALA A 493 -16.35 3.45 24.77
C ALA A 493 -16.83 2.74 23.49
N GLU A 494 -15.94 2.56 22.52
CA GLU A 494 -16.23 1.85 21.27
C GLU A 494 -16.57 0.37 21.52
N LYS A 495 -15.80 -0.33 22.37
CA LYS A 495 -16.11 -1.70 22.78
C LYS A 495 -17.52 -1.80 23.38
N ARG A 496 -17.91 -0.85 24.24
CA ARG A 496 -19.27 -0.81 24.80
C ARG A 496 -20.32 -0.61 23.72
N ASN A 497 -20.08 0.30 22.77
CA ASN A 497 -20.98 0.55 21.65
C ASN A 497 -21.14 -0.69 20.75
N VAL A 498 -20.06 -1.39 20.45
CA VAL A 498 -20.11 -2.65 19.67
C VAL A 498 -20.86 -3.75 20.43
N GLN A 499 -20.66 -3.86 21.76
CA GLN A 499 -21.42 -4.80 22.58
C GLN A 499 -22.91 -4.48 22.62
N GLN A 500 -23.28 -3.19 22.74
CA GLN A 500 -24.68 -2.75 22.70
C GLN A 500 -25.31 -3.00 21.32
N ALA A 501 -24.60 -2.68 20.23
CA ALA A 501 -25.05 -2.95 18.87
C ALA A 501 -25.24 -4.46 18.61
N ARG A 502 -24.32 -5.29 19.11
CA ARG A 502 -24.42 -6.75 19.05
C ARG A 502 -25.64 -7.27 19.81
N LYS A 503 -25.89 -6.73 21.02
CA LYS A 503 -27.06 -7.10 21.80
C LYS A 503 -28.35 -6.72 21.08
N ALA A 504 -28.46 -5.48 20.60
CA ALA A 504 -29.61 -5.00 19.83
C ALA A 504 -29.88 -5.85 18.59
N PHE A 505 -28.84 -6.21 17.85
CA PHE A 505 -28.92 -7.10 16.68
C PHE A 505 -29.45 -8.50 17.05
N MET A 506 -28.98 -9.08 18.15
CA MET A 506 -29.46 -10.39 18.62
C MET A 506 -30.91 -10.33 19.12
N ASP A 507 -31.30 -9.24 19.79
CA ASP A 507 -32.67 -9.01 20.23
C ASP A 507 -33.61 -8.85 19.03
N GLU A 508 -33.21 -8.16 17.99
CA GLU A 508 -33.94 -8.01 16.73
C GLU A 508 -34.15 -9.38 16.04
N LEU A 509 -33.11 -10.21 15.92
CA LEU A 509 -33.23 -11.57 15.38
C LEU A 509 -34.19 -12.44 16.19
N LYS A 510 -34.12 -12.33 17.52
CA LYS A 510 -35.00 -13.08 18.40
C LYS A 510 -36.46 -12.67 18.27
N ASN A 511 -36.74 -11.37 18.13
CA ASN A 511 -38.09 -10.84 17.94
C ASN A 511 -38.67 -11.17 16.56
N ASN A 512 -37.85 -11.04 15.52
CA ASN A 512 -38.26 -11.25 14.11
C ASN A 512 -38.33 -12.74 13.74
N GLY A 513 -37.66 -13.63 14.46
CA GLY A 513 -37.65 -15.09 14.19
C GLY A 513 -39.05 -15.73 14.10
N PRO A 514 -39.91 -15.58 15.09
CA PRO A 514 -41.28 -16.08 15.01
C PRO A 514 -42.14 -15.42 13.93
N GLU A 515 -41.93 -14.13 13.70
CA GLU A 515 -42.67 -13.37 12.67
C GLU A 515 -42.33 -13.80 11.25
N ILE A 516 -41.06 -14.09 10.95
CA ILE A 516 -40.66 -14.55 9.62
C ILE A 516 -41.17 -15.97 9.34
N GLN A 517 -41.18 -16.87 10.34
CA GLN A 517 -41.76 -18.21 10.20
C GLN A 517 -43.26 -18.15 9.96
N LYS A 518 -43.97 -17.28 10.70
CA LYS A 518 -45.41 -17.06 10.42
C LYS A 518 -45.66 -16.52 9.03
N LEU A 519 -44.86 -15.51 8.62
CA LEU A 519 -44.96 -14.94 7.27
C LEU A 519 -44.72 -15.99 6.18
N GLN A 520 -43.73 -16.87 6.39
CA GLN A 520 -43.44 -17.96 5.47
C GLN A 520 -44.68 -18.85 5.25
N THR A 521 -45.33 -19.29 6.33
CA THR A 521 -46.55 -20.10 6.26
C THR A 521 -47.69 -19.36 5.53
N GLU A 522 -47.86 -18.08 5.80
CA GLU A 522 -48.89 -17.25 5.16
C GLU A 522 -48.61 -17.04 3.67
N VAL A 523 -47.35 -16.95 3.26
CA VAL A 523 -46.95 -16.85 1.84
C VAL A 523 -47.10 -18.18 1.14
N GLU A 524 -46.82 -19.31 1.80
CA GLU A 524 -47.10 -20.65 1.26
C GLU A 524 -48.61 -20.89 0.97
N ASP A 525 -49.47 -20.39 1.86
CA ASP A 525 -50.94 -20.46 1.63
C ASP A 525 -51.37 -19.55 0.49
N LEU A 526 -50.81 -18.34 0.40
CA LEU A 526 -51.07 -17.42 -0.70
C LEU A 526 -50.59 -17.99 -2.03
N GLN A 527 -49.42 -18.61 -2.09
CA GLN A 527 -48.87 -19.26 -3.29
C GLN A 527 -49.82 -20.39 -3.79
N ARG A 528 -50.35 -21.21 -2.87
CA ARG A 528 -51.31 -22.25 -3.23
C ARG A 528 -52.61 -21.67 -3.81
N ARG A 529 -53.14 -20.59 -3.22
CA ARG A 529 -54.38 -19.93 -3.72
C ARG A 529 -54.13 -19.26 -5.08
N MET A 530 -52.94 -18.71 -5.30
CA MET A 530 -52.57 -18.12 -6.60
C MET A 530 -52.39 -19.18 -7.67
N ALA A 531 -51.76 -20.31 -7.34
CA ALA A 531 -51.63 -21.46 -8.25
C ALA A 531 -53.01 -22.02 -8.64
N GLN A 532 -53.98 -22.09 -7.73
CA GLN A 532 -55.37 -22.47 -8.05
C GLN A 532 -56.05 -21.45 -8.97
N ALA A 533 -55.93 -20.16 -8.69
CA ALA A 533 -56.45 -19.08 -9.51
C ALA A 533 -55.84 -19.07 -10.92
N ALA A 534 -54.56 -19.41 -11.06
CA ALA A 534 -53.90 -19.51 -12.35
C ALA A 534 -54.48 -20.59 -13.29
N VAL A 535 -55.09 -21.62 -12.75
CA VAL A 535 -55.75 -22.74 -13.50
C VAL A 535 -57.24 -22.51 -13.73
N GLU A 536 -57.90 -21.61 -13.01
CA GLU A 536 -59.33 -21.28 -13.17
C GLU A 536 -59.59 -20.69 -14.56
N ILE A 537 -60.60 -21.25 -15.27
CA ILE A 537 -60.96 -20.87 -16.65
C ILE A 537 -61.60 -19.47 -16.67
N GLU A 538 -62.37 -19.13 -15.63
CA GLU A 538 -63.05 -17.83 -15.47
C GLU A 538 -62.62 -17.19 -14.16
N LEU A 539 -61.46 -16.56 -14.14
CA LEU A 539 -60.98 -15.79 -13.00
C LEU A 539 -61.55 -14.37 -13.07
N SER A 540 -62.31 -13.94 -12.03
CA SER A 540 -62.80 -12.55 -11.95
C SER A 540 -61.65 -11.58 -11.66
N TYR A 541 -61.69 -10.39 -12.25
CA TYR A 541 -60.72 -9.33 -11.99
C TYR A 541 -60.66 -8.93 -10.50
N ASP A 542 -61.78 -8.88 -9.79
CA ASP A 542 -61.85 -8.57 -8.36
C ASP A 542 -61.03 -9.59 -7.51
N ARG A 543 -61.09 -10.87 -7.82
CA ARG A 543 -60.35 -11.91 -7.14
C ARG A 543 -58.85 -11.77 -7.42
N TYR A 544 -58.49 -11.50 -8.69
CA TYR A 544 -57.10 -11.16 -9.06
C TYR A 544 -56.55 -9.98 -8.26
N LYS A 545 -57.32 -8.88 -8.19
CA LYS A 545 -56.97 -7.68 -7.44
C LYS A 545 -56.75 -7.97 -5.95
N GLN A 546 -57.64 -8.72 -5.32
CA GLN A 546 -57.49 -9.14 -3.91
C GLN A 546 -56.22 -9.93 -3.65
N LEU A 547 -55.86 -10.90 -4.49
CA LEU A 547 -54.63 -11.67 -4.39
C LEU A 547 -53.40 -10.77 -4.56
N GLY A 548 -53.44 -9.78 -5.46
CA GLY A 548 -52.39 -8.82 -5.66
C GLY A 548 -52.16 -7.89 -4.48
N GLU A 549 -53.25 -7.39 -3.88
CA GLU A 549 -53.18 -6.55 -2.65
C GLU A 549 -52.63 -7.36 -1.47
N GLU A 550 -53.02 -8.60 -1.32
CA GLU A 550 -52.48 -9.48 -0.28
C GLU A 550 -51.00 -9.76 -0.48
N LEU A 551 -50.54 -10.00 -1.72
CA LEU A 551 -49.13 -10.16 -2.06
C LEU A 551 -48.31 -8.91 -1.74
N ASP A 552 -48.81 -7.73 -2.02
CA ASP A 552 -48.12 -6.46 -1.69
C ASP A 552 -47.99 -6.24 -0.17
N ILE A 553 -49.01 -6.65 0.61
CA ILE A 553 -48.93 -6.64 2.07
C ILE A 553 -47.82 -7.57 2.55
N LYS A 554 -47.77 -8.83 2.03
CA LYS A 554 -46.73 -9.80 2.41
C LYS A 554 -45.35 -9.35 2.00
N ARG A 555 -45.20 -8.75 0.82
CA ARG A 555 -43.94 -8.14 0.35
C ARG A 555 -43.47 -7.01 1.29
N SER A 556 -44.40 -6.18 1.75
CA SER A 556 -44.11 -5.08 2.67
C SER A 556 -43.74 -5.59 4.06
N GLN A 557 -44.38 -6.65 4.54
CA GLN A 557 -44.02 -7.33 5.80
C GLN A 557 -42.62 -7.93 5.71
N LEU A 558 -42.30 -8.64 4.63
CA LEU A 558 -40.98 -9.25 4.41
C LEU A 558 -39.86 -8.20 4.40
N ARG A 559 -40.07 -7.05 3.76
CA ARG A 559 -39.08 -5.95 3.78
C ARG A 559 -38.79 -5.42 5.20
N ARG A 560 -39.80 -5.37 6.07
CA ARG A 560 -39.63 -4.93 7.47
C ARG A 560 -38.84 -5.94 8.28
N LEU A 561 -38.93 -7.22 7.94
CA LEU A 561 -38.20 -8.30 8.61
C LEU A 561 -36.79 -8.51 8.04
N GLN A 562 -36.29 -7.63 7.16
CA GLN A 562 -34.94 -7.71 6.67
C GLN A 562 -33.95 -7.24 7.73
N VAL A 563 -33.24 -8.20 8.35
CA VAL A 563 -32.17 -7.92 9.33
C VAL A 563 -30.83 -7.94 8.61
N ARG A 564 -30.06 -6.84 8.69
CA ARG A 564 -28.72 -6.71 8.10
C ARG A 564 -27.68 -6.66 9.21
N LYS A 565 -26.71 -7.57 9.15
CA LYS A 565 -25.58 -7.56 10.08
C LYS A 565 -24.67 -6.36 9.75
N SER A 566 -24.44 -5.48 10.72
CA SER A 566 -23.37 -4.48 10.61
C SER A 566 -22.02 -5.18 10.57
N GLN A 567 -21.09 -4.71 9.76
CA GLN A 567 -19.74 -5.25 9.64
C GLN A 567 -18.96 -5.16 10.97
N ARG A 568 -19.30 -4.20 11.81
CA ARG A 568 -18.68 -4.00 13.15
C ARG A 568 -19.05 -5.08 14.17
N ILE A 569 -20.05 -5.94 13.88
CA ILE A 569 -20.53 -6.96 14.80
C ILE A 569 -19.89 -8.32 14.47
N ASN A 570 -18.99 -8.77 15.34
CA ASN A 570 -18.47 -10.13 15.30
C ASN A 570 -19.40 -11.06 16.10
N LEU A 571 -19.96 -12.08 15.43
CA LEU A 571 -20.84 -13.08 16.01
C LEU A 571 -20.02 -14.30 16.46
N THR A 572 -20.39 -14.91 17.57
CA THR A 572 -19.90 -16.25 17.93
C THR A 572 -20.49 -17.30 16.97
N GLU A 573 -19.89 -18.49 16.87
CA GLU A 573 -20.40 -19.59 16.02
C GLU A 573 -21.89 -19.87 16.25
N ARG A 574 -22.33 -19.91 17.52
CA ARG A 574 -23.75 -20.11 17.89
C ARG A 574 -24.63 -18.95 17.37
N GLN A 575 -24.15 -17.71 17.48
CA GLN A 575 -24.91 -16.54 17.02
C GLN A 575 -24.93 -16.44 15.50
N ALA A 576 -23.85 -16.83 14.84
CA ALA A 576 -23.78 -16.94 13.39
C ALA A 576 -24.74 -18.02 12.89
N GLY A 577 -24.86 -19.14 13.61
CA GLY A 577 -25.85 -20.19 13.32
C GLY A 577 -27.28 -19.65 13.34
N ILE A 578 -27.68 -18.94 14.39
CA ILE A 578 -29.01 -18.30 14.51
C ILE A 578 -29.25 -17.32 13.35
N TYR A 579 -28.27 -16.49 13.03
CA TYR A 579 -28.41 -15.54 11.94
C TYR A 579 -28.53 -16.22 10.57
N ASN A 580 -27.75 -17.27 10.33
CA ASN A 580 -27.81 -18.03 9.08
C ASN A 580 -29.15 -18.76 8.92
N GLU A 581 -29.69 -19.31 10.00
CA GLU A 581 -31.02 -19.92 10.02
C GLU A 581 -32.10 -18.88 9.69
N TYR A 582 -32.02 -17.70 10.30
CA TYR A 582 -32.91 -16.60 9.98
C TYR A 582 -32.82 -16.16 8.52
N LEU A 583 -31.58 -15.98 8.00
CA LEU A 583 -31.36 -15.62 6.60
C LEU A 583 -31.90 -16.68 5.65
N ASN A 584 -31.75 -17.95 5.97
CA ASN A 584 -32.28 -19.04 5.14
C ASN A 584 -33.78 -18.96 5.03
N THR A 585 -34.48 -18.79 6.15
CA THR A 585 -35.96 -18.63 6.19
C THR A 585 -36.39 -17.37 5.44
N TYR A 586 -35.68 -16.26 5.64
CA TYR A 586 -35.92 -15.00 4.93
C TYR A 586 -35.76 -15.16 3.40
N ASN A 587 -34.68 -15.79 2.96
CA ASN A 587 -34.40 -16.00 1.53
C ASN A 587 -35.40 -16.94 0.88
N GLN A 588 -35.83 -18.01 1.58
CA GLN A 588 -36.86 -18.92 1.14
C GLN A 588 -38.21 -18.19 0.95
N THR A 589 -38.61 -17.40 1.99
CA THR A 589 -39.83 -16.60 1.91
C THR A 589 -39.75 -15.55 0.79
N SER A 590 -38.57 -14.95 0.56
CA SER A 590 -38.34 -14.00 -0.53
C SER A 590 -38.46 -14.64 -1.90
N ALA A 591 -37.95 -15.86 -2.08
CA ALA A 591 -38.10 -16.63 -3.31
C ALA A 591 -39.57 -16.95 -3.59
N MET A 592 -40.33 -17.38 -2.58
CA MET A 592 -41.77 -17.66 -2.71
C MET A 592 -42.58 -16.39 -3.11
N VAL A 593 -42.28 -15.25 -2.47
CA VAL A 593 -42.93 -13.95 -2.84
C VAL A 593 -42.59 -13.57 -4.28
N SER A 594 -41.37 -13.83 -4.73
CA SER A 594 -40.95 -13.57 -6.12
C SER A 594 -41.68 -14.48 -7.10
N GLU A 595 -41.83 -15.74 -6.76
CA GLU A 595 -42.59 -16.72 -7.58
C GLU A 595 -44.09 -16.37 -7.68
N CYS A 596 -44.73 -15.98 -6.54
CA CYS A 596 -46.06 -15.43 -6.54
C CYS A 596 -46.20 -14.21 -7.48
N THR A 597 -45.17 -13.35 -7.53
CA THR A 597 -45.16 -12.20 -8.43
C THR A 597 -45.16 -12.63 -9.89
N LEU A 598 -44.38 -13.62 -10.26
CA LEU A 598 -44.34 -14.17 -11.62
C LEU A 598 -45.68 -14.83 -12.00
N GLN A 599 -46.29 -15.58 -11.09
CA GLN A 599 -47.61 -16.16 -11.28
C GLN A 599 -48.69 -15.08 -11.50
N MET A 600 -48.62 -13.97 -10.74
CA MET A 600 -49.54 -12.83 -10.95
C MET A 600 -49.35 -12.18 -12.32
N ASP A 601 -48.10 -12.06 -12.79
CA ASP A 601 -47.80 -11.48 -14.12
C ASP A 601 -48.37 -12.37 -15.26
N ASP A 602 -48.35 -13.70 -15.09
CA ASP A 602 -48.92 -14.64 -16.06
C ASP A 602 -50.46 -14.57 -16.06
N VAL A 603 -51.09 -14.45 -14.91
CA VAL A 603 -52.55 -14.27 -14.79
C VAL A 603 -52.97 -12.92 -15.37
N ARG A 604 -52.16 -11.85 -15.17
CA ARG A 604 -52.42 -10.50 -15.71
C ARG A 604 -52.53 -10.48 -17.23
N LYS A 605 -51.83 -11.34 -17.92
CA LYS A 605 -51.87 -11.45 -19.42
C LYS A 605 -53.25 -11.87 -19.96
N ARG A 606 -54.14 -12.35 -19.09
CA ARG A 606 -55.50 -12.85 -19.48
C ARG A 606 -56.55 -11.73 -19.46
N PHE A 607 -56.31 -10.56 -18.85
CA PHE A 607 -57.26 -9.48 -18.73
C PHE A 607 -57.16 -8.52 -19.92
N ASP A 608 -58.31 -7.79 -20.19
CA ASP A 608 -58.39 -6.85 -21.29
C ASP A 608 -57.69 -5.48 -20.97
N VAL A 609 -57.62 -4.60 -21.98
CA VAL A 609 -56.94 -3.30 -21.88
C VAL A 609 -57.61 -2.38 -20.87
N SER A 610 -58.92 -2.50 -20.62
CA SER A 610 -59.63 -1.62 -19.69
C SER A 610 -59.32 -1.91 -18.23
N ASP A 611 -59.21 -3.18 -17.89
CA ASP A 611 -58.84 -3.68 -16.56
C ASP A 611 -57.40 -3.35 -16.25
N LEU A 612 -56.50 -3.54 -17.21
CA LEU A 612 -55.08 -3.19 -17.07
C LEU A 612 -54.81 -1.69 -16.91
N ARG A 613 -55.63 -0.86 -17.57
CA ARG A 613 -55.57 0.60 -17.43
C ARG A 613 -55.93 1.05 -16.00
N ASN A 614 -56.98 0.45 -15.43
CA ASN A 614 -57.41 0.74 -14.05
C ASN A 614 -56.31 0.31 -13.04
N GLU A 615 -55.70 -0.83 -13.26
CA GLU A 615 -54.58 -1.30 -12.43
C GLU A 615 -53.36 -0.36 -12.50
N PHE A 616 -52.99 0.10 -13.70
CA PHE A 616 -51.91 1.02 -13.91
C PHE A 616 -52.08 2.32 -13.09
N GLN A 617 -53.27 2.94 -13.17
CA GLN A 617 -53.58 4.14 -12.44
C GLN A 617 -53.54 3.94 -10.91
N ASN A 618 -54.06 2.84 -10.40
CA ASN A 618 -54.05 2.51 -8.99
C ASN A 618 -52.58 2.24 -8.50
N ARG A 619 -51.80 1.53 -9.29
CA ARG A 619 -50.37 1.27 -8.96
C ARG A 619 -49.53 2.54 -8.88
N GLN A 620 -49.74 3.50 -9.78
CA GLN A 620 -49.08 4.81 -9.72
C GLN A 620 -49.39 5.54 -8.40
N LEU A 621 -50.67 5.59 -7.98
CA LEU A 621 -51.07 6.23 -6.73
C LEU A 621 -50.44 5.54 -5.50
N ILE A 622 -50.42 4.20 -5.48
CA ILE A 622 -49.83 3.42 -4.40
C ILE A 622 -48.32 3.64 -4.35
N ALA A 623 -47.65 3.68 -5.51
CA ALA A 623 -46.22 3.91 -5.58
C ALA A 623 -45.80 5.27 -5.02
N VAL A 624 -46.52 6.35 -5.41
CA VAL A 624 -46.29 7.70 -4.90
C VAL A 624 -46.50 7.76 -3.37
N ALA A 625 -47.58 7.13 -2.87
CA ALA A 625 -47.83 7.07 -1.43
C ALA A 625 -46.77 6.31 -0.66
N ASN A 626 -46.25 5.19 -1.20
CA ASN A 626 -45.20 4.38 -0.57
C ASN A 626 -43.86 5.13 -0.55
N ILE A 627 -43.50 5.82 -1.63
CA ILE A 627 -42.28 6.67 -1.70
C ILE A 627 -42.40 7.80 -0.65
N GLY A 628 -43.54 8.47 -0.56
CA GLY A 628 -43.76 9.51 0.44
C GLY A 628 -43.65 9.01 1.87
N LYS A 629 -44.16 7.82 2.18
CA LYS A 629 -44.03 7.17 3.50
C LYS A 629 -42.56 6.80 3.81
N ALA A 630 -41.85 6.28 2.85
CA ALA A 630 -40.44 5.95 3.02
C ALA A 630 -39.60 7.19 3.36
N ILE A 631 -39.74 8.28 2.57
CA ILE A 631 -39.04 9.54 2.84
C ILE A 631 -39.43 10.11 4.22
N SER A 632 -40.71 10.05 4.59
CA SER A 632 -41.15 10.56 5.89
C SER A 632 -40.56 9.79 7.07
N SER A 633 -40.30 8.47 6.93
CA SER A 633 -39.67 7.69 7.98
C SER A 633 -38.20 8.09 8.19
N PHE A 634 -37.45 8.34 7.12
CA PHE A 634 -36.09 8.86 7.19
C PHE A 634 -36.04 10.26 7.80
N ARG A 635 -36.95 11.14 7.40
CA ARG A 635 -37.06 12.49 7.98
C ARG A 635 -37.30 12.48 9.49
N LYS A 636 -38.11 11.55 10.00
CA LYS A 636 -38.31 11.36 11.45
C LYS A 636 -37.01 10.89 12.15
N GLY A 637 -36.25 10.01 11.52
CA GLY A 637 -34.97 9.55 12.03
C GLY A 637 -33.95 10.70 12.17
N VAL A 638 -33.84 11.55 11.15
CA VAL A 638 -32.96 12.73 11.16
C VAL A 638 -33.40 13.74 12.24
N ALA A 639 -34.71 14.00 12.37
CA ALA A 639 -35.23 14.90 13.40
C ALA A 639 -34.92 14.37 14.83
N ASN A 640 -35.09 13.09 15.08
CA ASN A 640 -34.74 12.47 16.36
C ASN A 640 -33.25 12.58 16.67
N PHE A 641 -32.39 12.40 15.67
CA PHE A 641 -30.95 12.56 15.82
C PHE A 641 -30.60 14.02 16.16
N SER A 642 -31.14 15.00 15.42
CA SER A 642 -30.95 16.43 15.68
C SER A 642 -31.37 16.85 17.08
N ASN A 643 -32.50 16.32 17.57
CA ASN A 643 -32.98 16.60 18.93
C ASN A 643 -32.01 16.04 19.99
N ARG A 644 -31.50 14.81 19.80
CA ARG A 644 -30.53 14.21 20.72
C ARG A 644 -29.21 14.97 20.74
N VAL A 645 -28.75 15.48 19.60
CA VAL A 645 -27.57 16.35 19.52
C VAL A 645 -27.82 17.64 20.32
N SER A 646 -28.98 18.27 20.15
CA SER A 646 -29.32 19.48 20.91
C SER A 646 -29.39 19.26 22.42
N GLU A 647 -29.98 18.12 22.87
CA GLU A 647 -30.03 17.73 24.27
C GLU A 647 -28.63 17.55 24.85
N LEU A 648 -27.72 16.94 24.10
CA LEU A 648 -26.32 16.74 24.50
C LEU A 648 -25.60 18.08 24.70
N PHE A 649 -25.77 19.06 23.78
CA PHE A 649 -25.19 20.39 23.93
C PHE A 649 -25.78 21.13 25.13
N ASP A 650 -27.06 20.97 25.43
CA ASP A 650 -27.70 21.59 26.59
C ASP A 650 -27.23 20.95 27.91
N GLU A 651 -26.91 19.67 27.96
CA GLU A 651 -26.30 18.99 29.09
C GLU A 651 -24.86 19.45 29.30
N GLU A 652 -24.07 19.53 28.24
CA GLU A 652 -22.68 20.02 28.32
C GLU A 652 -22.63 21.49 28.77
N LYS A 653 -23.52 22.35 28.23
CA LYS A 653 -23.64 23.75 28.66
C LYS A 653 -23.90 23.85 30.16
N ARG A 654 -24.85 23.04 30.72
CA ARG A 654 -25.11 23.01 32.16
C ARG A 654 -23.89 22.57 32.96
N SER A 655 -23.23 21.51 32.51
CA SER A 655 -22.03 20.96 33.15
C SER A 655 -20.88 22.01 33.23
N PHE A 656 -20.61 22.72 32.13
CA PHE A 656 -19.56 23.75 32.11
C PHE A 656 -19.91 24.98 32.97
N ILE A 657 -21.20 25.39 33.00
CA ILE A 657 -21.62 26.49 33.86
C ILE A 657 -21.50 26.12 35.36
N GLU A 658 -21.85 24.89 35.73
CA GLU A 658 -21.69 24.39 37.11
C GLU A 658 -20.21 24.31 37.48
N LYS A 659 -19.35 23.80 36.60
CA LYS A 659 -17.92 23.77 36.80
C LYS A 659 -17.33 25.18 37.02
N TYR A 660 -17.71 26.15 36.18
CA TYR A 660 -17.29 27.55 36.31
C TYR A 660 -17.72 28.12 37.66
N LYS A 661 -18.98 27.92 38.07
CA LYS A 661 -19.48 28.38 39.35
C LYS A 661 -18.75 27.73 40.53
N GLY A 662 -18.40 26.45 40.46
CA GLY A 662 -17.58 25.76 41.47
C GLY A 662 -16.19 26.40 41.58
N LEU A 663 -15.48 26.53 40.51
CA LEU A 663 -14.11 27.09 40.47
C LEU A 663 -14.05 28.54 40.95
N VAL A 664 -15.04 29.33 40.58
CA VAL A 664 -15.15 30.76 41.03
C VAL A 664 -15.52 30.84 42.54
N SER A 665 -16.40 29.97 43.01
CA SER A 665 -16.80 29.98 44.43
C SER A 665 -15.72 29.46 45.37
N GLU A 666 -14.88 28.53 44.96
CA GLU A 666 -13.77 28.01 45.74
C GLU A 666 -12.55 28.93 45.75
N GLY A 667 -12.34 29.75 44.71
CA GLY A 667 -11.18 30.59 44.53
C GLY A 667 -11.34 32.04 45.00
N ILE A 668 -12.55 32.54 45.18
CA ILE A 668 -12.80 33.96 45.49
C ILE A 668 -13.16 34.13 46.95
N PHE A 669 -12.17 34.63 47.78
CA PHE A 669 -12.46 35.21 49.08
C PHE A 669 -13.31 36.46 48.88
N SER A 670 -14.31 36.69 49.77
CA SER A 670 -15.13 37.89 49.73
C SER A 670 -14.29 39.17 49.67
N PRO A 671 -14.17 39.87 48.52
CA PRO A 671 -13.27 40.97 48.36
C PRO A 671 -13.76 42.16 49.20
N VAL A 672 -12.85 42.82 49.91
CA VAL A 672 -13.15 43.95 50.77
C VAL A 672 -12.45 45.23 50.31
N THR A 673 -11.28 45.10 49.66
CA THR A 673 -10.51 46.24 49.18
C THR A 673 -10.59 46.35 47.63
N ALA A 674 -10.24 47.50 47.06
CA ALA A 674 -10.19 47.71 45.61
C ALA A 674 -9.14 46.80 44.96
N GLU A 675 -8.07 46.39 45.65
CA GLU A 675 -7.07 45.48 45.18
C GLU A 675 -7.59 44.03 45.13
N ASP A 676 -8.32 43.64 46.18
CA ASP A 676 -9.00 42.31 46.22
C ASP A 676 -9.97 42.16 45.06
N TYR A 677 -10.74 43.24 44.74
CA TYR A 677 -11.64 43.21 43.58
C TYR A 677 -10.91 43.10 42.24
N ARG A 678 -9.75 43.74 42.06
CA ARG A 678 -8.96 43.61 40.83
C ARG A 678 -8.39 42.21 40.69
N GLN A 679 -7.90 41.59 41.77
CA GLN A 679 -7.43 40.21 41.78
C GLN A 679 -8.56 39.22 41.49
N ALA A 680 -9.74 39.42 42.12
CA ALA A 680 -10.92 38.61 41.86
C ALA A 680 -11.38 38.70 40.41
N ILE A 681 -11.36 39.90 39.81
CA ILE A 681 -11.73 40.09 38.38
C ILE A 681 -10.71 39.35 37.48
N ALA A 682 -9.41 39.50 37.75
CA ALA A 682 -8.37 38.83 37.00
C ALA A 682 -8.55 37.27 37.05
N GLN A 683 -8.86 36.74 38.23
CA GLN A 683 -9.09 35.31 38.44
C GLN A 683 -10.36 34.81 37.69
N VAL A 684 -11.43 35.61 37.70
CA VAL A 684 -12.64 35.32 36.92
C VAL A 684 -12.34 35.25 35.42
N ILE A 685 -11.57 36.23 34.88
CA ILE A 685 -11.20 36.25 33.46
C ILE A 685 -10.33 35.04 33.11
N GLN A 686 -9.33 34.71 33.91
CA GLN A 686 -8.45 33.56 33.71
C GLN A 686 -9.22 32.24 33.75
N THR A 687 -10.18 32.10 34.68
CA THR A 687 -11.02 30.91 34.78
C THR A 687 -11.96 30.78 33.57
N GLU A 688 -12.51 31.90 33.09
CA GLU A 688 -13.35 31.95 31.90
C GLU A 688 -12.57 31.51 30.64
N GLU A 689 -11.35 32.02 30.44
CA GLU A 689 -10.48 31.63 29.31
C GLU A 689 -10.15 30.14 29.38
N SER A 690 -9.75 29.63 30.56
CA SER A 690 -9.45 28.20 30.74
C SER A 690 -10.63 27.28 30.42
N ILE A 691 -11.85 27.68 30.80
CA ILE A 691 -13.06 26.91 30.49
C ILE A 691 -13.43 27.01 29.00
N LYS A 692 -13.22 28.16 28.35
CA LYS A 692 -13.44 28.31 26.91
C LYS A 692 -12.51 27.39 26.10
N ASP A 693 -11.25 27.32 26.49
CA ASP A 693 -10.29 26.40 25.89
C ASP A 693 -10.73 24.94 26.05
N GLU A 694 -11.22 24.57 27.25
CA GLU A 694 -11.73 23.21 27.52
C GLU A 694 -13.01 22.88 26.69
N ILE A 695 -13.90 23.86 26.51
CA ILE A 695 -15.09 23.74 25.66
C ILE A 695 -14.68 23.51 24.19
N ASP A 696 -13.73 24.31 23.72
CA ASP A 696 -13.22 24.21 22.36
C ASP A 696 -12.55 22.84 22.13
N GLU A 697 -11.69 22.40 23.05
CA GLU A 697 -11.05 21.08 22.97
C GLU A 697 -12.07 19.91 22.94
N ARG A 698 -13.15 20.04 23.70
CA ARG A 698 -14.13 18.95 23.87
C ARG A 698 -15.18 18.92 22.75
N LEU A 699 -15.67 20.07 22.31
CA LEU A 699 -16.79 20.16 21.36
C LEU A 699 -16.35 20.39 19.90
N ARG A 700 -15.20 21.00 19.64
CA ARG A 700 -14.70 21.27 18.27
C ARG A 700 -14.50 19.99 17.44
N PRO A 701 -13.93 18.89 17.96
CA PRO A 701 -13.82 17.64 17.21
C PRO A 701 -15.19 17.06 16.82
N PHE A 702 -16.21 17.28 17.66
CA PHE A 702 -17.57 16.82 17.38
C PHE A 702 -18.23 17.68 16.28
N VAL A 703 -18.05 19.00 16.31
CA VAL A 703 -18.55 19.90 15.27
C VAL A 703 -17.84 19.66 13.94
N ASN A 704 -16.51 19.52 13.95
CA ASN A 704 -15.74 19.19 12.76
C ASN A 704 -16.19 17.86 12.12
N HIS A 705 -16.52 16.86 12.95
CA HIS A 705 -17.07 15.60 12.46
C HIS A 705 -18.44 15.78 11.81
N LEU A 706 -19.30 16.61 12.37
CA LEU A 706 -20.61 16.95 11.78
C LEU A 706 -20.48 17.77 10.50
N GLU A 707 -19.51 18.67 10.40
CA GLU A 707 -19.24 19.49 9.21
C GLU A 707 -18.64 18.66 8.05
N THR A 708 -17.91 17.59 8.38
CA THR A 708 -17.39 16.64 7.37
C THR A 708 -18.46 15.67 6.85
N LEU A 709 -19.64 15.60 7.49
CA LEU A 709 -20.82 14.91 6.95
C LEU A 709 -21.39 15.70 5.79
N SER A 710 -20.79 15.60 4.60
CA SER A 710 -21.32 16.17 3.39
C SER A 710 -22.67 15.54 3.07
N LEU A 711 -23.67 16.38 2.73
CA LEU A 711 -24.99 15.93 2.30
C LEU A 711 -25.00 15.40 0.85
N ASP A 712 -23.86 15.52 0.16
CA ASP A 712 -23.62 14.89 -1.12
C ASP A 712 -23.20 13.43 -0.87
N VAL A 713 -24.19 12.55 -0.96
CA VAL A 713 -23.97 11.09 -0.98
C VAL A 713 -23.38 10.74 -2.34
N ASN A 714 -22.09 11.03 -2.53
CA ASN A 714 -21.32 10.49 -3.65
C ASN A 714 -20.88 9.07 -3.33
N ASP A 715 -20.88 8.22 -4.34
CA ASP A 715 -20.36 6.86 -4.30
C ASP A 715 -18.94 6.76 -3.68
N ASP A 716 -18.18 7.85 -3.72
CA ASP A 716 -16.82 7.97 -3.16
C ASP A 716 -16.77 7.82 -1.63
N VAL A 717 -17.79 8.30 -0.90
CA VAL A 717 -17.87 8.16 0.58
C VAL A 717 -18.18 6.70 0.96
N LEU A 718 -19.05 6.05 0.19
CA LEU A 718 -19.35 4.62 0.32
C LEU A 718 -18.12 3.76 -0.04
N MET A 719 -17.38 4.14 -1.08
CA MET A 719 -16.16 3.46 -1.50
C MET A 719 -14.99 3.69 -0.54
N ALA A 720 -14.83 4.87 0.04
CA ALA A 720 -13.85 5.15 1.10
C ALA A 720 -14.14 4.27 2.33
N TRP A 721 -15.40 4.19 2.76
CA TRP A 721 -15.84 3.32 3.86
C TRP A 721 -15.63 1.81 3.54
N TYR A 722 -15.88 1.39 2.29
CA TYR A 722 -15.63 0.02 1.84
C TYR A 722 -14.12 -0.31 1.80
N LYS A 723 -13.27 0.65 1.38
CA LYS A 723 -11.80 0.51 1.37
C LYS A 723 -11.24 0.38 2.79
N GLU A 724 -11.79 1.10 3.75
CA GLU A 724 -11.38 1.05 5.15
C GLU A 724 -11.68 -0.30 5.82
N GLN A 725 -12.83 -0.89 5.51
CA GLN A 725 -13.16 -2.24 5.97
C GLN A 725 -12.27 -3.31 5.33
N LYS A 726 -11.86 -3.09 4.08
CA LYS A 726 -10.95 -3.98 3.37
C LYS A 726 -9.53 -3.92 3.98
N ALA A 727 -9.04 -2.74 4.36
CA ALA A 727 -7.73 -2.57 4.99
C ALA A 727 -7.61 -3.35 6.32
N MET A 728 -8.66 -3.40 7.16
CA MET A 728 -8.67 -4.22 8.39
C MET A 728 -8.64 -5.73 8.12
N VAL A 729 -9.25 -6.17 7.02
CA VAL A 729 -9.22 -7.58 6.60
C VAL A 729 -7.86 -7.89 5.96
N ASP A 730 -7.31 -6.95 5.21
CA ASP A 730 -6.04 -7.08 4.51
C ASP A 730 -4.85 -7.13 5.49
N GLU A 731 -4.88 -6.39 6.61
CA GLU A 731 -3.86 -6.51 7.67
C GLU A 731 -3.82 -7.91 8.30
N LYS A 732 -5.00 -8.54 8.51
CA LYS A 732 -5.07 -9.95 8.93
C LYS A 732 -4.68 -10.91 7.82
N LEU A 733 -4.97 -10.57 6.57
CA LEU A 733 -4.56 -11.31 5.38
C LEU A 733 -3.05 -11.14 5.11
N GLU A 734 -2.47 -9.95 5.30
CA GLU A 734 -1.01 -9.73 5.19
C GLU A 734 -0.23 -10.55 6.21
N GLN A 735 -0.67 -10.60 7.48
CA GLN A 735 -0.07 -11.49 8.48
C GLN A 735 -0.19 -12.96 8.06
N THR A 736 -1.32 -13.34 7.46
CA THR A 736 -1.55 -14.71 6.95
C THR A 736 -0.84 -14.94 5.62
N ALA A 737 -0.77 -13.95 4.73
CA ALA A 737 -0.06 -13.99 3.47
C ALA A 737 1.47 -14.02 3.65
N MET A 738 2.00 -13.31 4.64
CA MET A 738 3.42 -13.37 5.00
C MET A 738 3.80 -14.76 5.51
N LEU A 739 2.92 -15.42 6.27
CA LEU A 739 3.09 -16.82 6.66
C LEU A 739 2.91 -17.78 5.48
N ALA A 740 2.01 -17.47 4.55
CA ALA A 740 1.81 -18.23 3.32
C ALA A 740 2.97 -18.04 2.32
N GLN A 741 3.51 -16.82 2.18
CA GLN A 741 4.73 -16.55 1.37
C GLN A 741 5.94 -17.24 1.94
N LEU A 742 6.10 -17.26 3.27
CA LEU A 742 7.13 -18.08 3.92
C LEU A 742 6.92 -19.58 3.58
N GLY A 743 5.68 -20.06 3.60
CA GLY A 743 5.34 -21.44 3.21
C GLY A 743 5.64 -21.75 1.74
N ILE A 744 5.29 -20.86 0.82
CA ILE A 744 5.55 -21.00 -0.63
C ILE A 744 7.05 -20.88 -0.92
N SER A 745 7.74 -19.93 -0.30
CA SER A 745 9.20 -19.77 -0.44
C SER A 745 9.95 -21.01 0.02
N VAL A 746 9.47 -21.63 1.09
CA VAL A 746 10.03 -22.90 1.58
C VAL A 746 9.73 -24.05 0.61
N GLU A 747 8.55 -24.11 -0.03
CA GLU A 747 8.20 -25.14 -1.02
C GLU A 747 9.04 -24.99 -2.30
N ILE A 748 9.30 -23.76 -2.75
CA ILE A 748 10.19 -23.46 -3.87
C ILE A 748 11.64 -23.86 -3.52
N ILE A 749 12.10 -23.49 -2.33
CA ILE A 749 13.44 -23.87 -1.85
C ILE A 749 13.57 -25.39 -1.74
N ASP A 750 12.53 -26.11 -1.28
CA ASP A 750 12.54 -27.58 -1.22
C ASP A 750 12.62 -28.19 -2.63
N HIS A 751 11.88 -27.61 -3.59
CA HIS A 751 11.93 -28.06 -4.99
C HIS A 751 13.30 -27.80 -5.63
N GLU A 752 13.82 -26.57 -5.53
CA GLU A 752 15.12 -26.18 -6.06
C GLU A 752 16.26 -26.98 -5.40
N PHE A 753 16.17 -27.21 -4.08
CA PHE A 753 17.16 -27.98 -3.37
C PHE A 753 17.19 -29.45 -3.83
N ASN A 754 16.01 -30.05 -4.08
CA ASN A 754 15.96 -31.44 -4.62
C ASN A 754 16.54 -31.53 -6.02
N VAL A 755 16.34 -30.51 -6.87
CA VAL A 755 16.94 -30.46 -8.23
C VAL A 755 18.45 -30.33 -8.14
N LEU A 756 18.98 -29.39 -7.36
CA LEU A 756 20.40 -29.17 -7.15
C LEU A 756 21.05 -30.40 -6.52
N TYR A 757 20.36 -31.02 -5.56
CA TYR A 757 20.81 -32.24 -4.90
C TYR A 757 20.99 -33.41 -5.92
N SER A 758 19.99 -33.61 -6.78
CA SER A 758 20.05 -34.63 -7.83
C SER A 758 21.21 -34.39 -8.80
N GLN A 759 21.41 -33.11 -9.20
CA GLN A 759 22.53 -32.72 -10.08
C GLN A 759 23.89 -32.94 -9.43
N MET A 760 24.05 -32.54 -8.15
CA MET A 760 25.29 -32.75 -7.41
C MET A 760 25.59 -34.23 -7.19
N SER A 761 24.57 -35.04 -6.85
CA SER A 761 24.71 -36.51 -6.70
C SER A 761 25.15 -37.15 -8.00
N THR A 762 24.57 -36.77 -9.13
CA THR A 762 24.94 -37.25 -10.45
C THR A 762 26.38 -36.86 -10.80
N SER A 763 26.78 -35.63 -10.53
CA SER A 763 28.14 -35.12 -10.77
C SER A 763 29.17 -35.83 -9.89
N LEU A 764 28.85 -36.10 -8.62
CA LEU A 764 29.71 -36.83 -7.70
C LEU A 764 29.88 -38.31 -8.14
N ASN A 765 28.84 -38.94 -8.68
CA ASN A 765 28.91 -40.29 -9.21
C ASN A 765 29.79 -40.38 -10.46
N LEU A 766 29.73 -39.36 -11.33
CA LEU A 766 30.64 -39.24 -12.47
C LEU A 766 32.09 -39.01 -12.03
N LEU A 767 32.28 -38.11 -11.06
CA LEU A 767 33.61 -37.83 -10.49
C LEU A 767 34.19 -39.05 -9.79
N GLN A 768 33.38 -39.94 -9.20
CA GLN A 768 33.82 -41.17 -8.59
C GLN A 768 34.52 -42.11 -9.58
N GLN A 769 33.96 -42.20 -10.80
CA GLN A 769 34.54 -43.04 -11.85
C GLN A 769 35.92 -42.53 -12.26
N TYR A 770 36.08 -41.20 -12.35
CA TYR A 770 37.37 -40.56 -12.65
C TYR A 770 38.37 -40.69 -11.50
N ALA A 771 37.93 -40.41 -10.26
CA ALA A 771 38.75 -40.50 -9.05
C ALA A 771 39.27 -41.90 -8.75
N LYS A 772 38.54 -42.96 -9.14
CA LYS A 772 39.02 -44.36 -9.02
C LYS A 772 40.24 -44.67 -9.90
N GLN A 773 40.50 -43.89 -10.93
CA GLN A 773 41.61 -44.06 -11.86
C GLN A 773 42.76 -43.07 -11.59
N HIS A 774 42.60 -42.13 -10.63
CA HIS A 774 43.55 -41.04 -10.34
C HIS A 774 43.70 -40.86 -8.83
N ASP A 775 44.71 -41.50 -8.23
CA ASP A 775 44.92 -41.49 -6.77
C ASP A 775 45.04 -40.08 -6.19
N GLU A 776 45.55 -39.14 -6.94
CA GLU A 776 45.73 -37.72 -6.54
C GLU A 776 44.36 -37.02 -6.26
N VAL A 777 43.28 -37.48 -6.89
CA VAL A 777 41.95 -36.88 -6.78
C VAL A 777 41.08 -37.63 -5.77
N TRP A 778 41.46 -38.85 -5.37
CA TRP A 778 40.66 -39.73 -4.55
C TRP A 778 40.33 -39.15 -3.16
N ASP A 779 41.32 -38.55 -2.52
CA ASP A 779 41.10 -37.95 -1.18
C ASP A 779 40.22 -36.71 -1.24
N THR A 780 40.35 -35.85 -2.27
CA THR A 780 39.50 -34.72 -2.50
C THR A 780 38.06 -35.14 -2.80
N TYR A 781 37.89 -36.20 -3.61
CA TYR A 781 36.57 -36.77 -3.87
C TYR A 781 35.92 -37.30 -2.58
N ARG A 782 36.65 -38.03 -1.71
CA ARG A 782 36.13 -38.50 -0.43
C ARG A 782 35.67 -37.37 0.48
N GLN A 783 36.45 -36.29 0.58
CA GLN A 783 36.07 -35.13 1.37
C GLN A 783 34.80 -34.47 0.83
N LEU A 784 34.68 -34.30 -0.47
CA LEU A 784 33.52 -33.72 -1.14
C LEU A 784 32.27 -34.61 -0.98
N ARG A 785 32.41 -35.90 -1.10
CA ARG A 785 31.35 -36.90 -0.90
C ARG A 785 30.83 -36.88 0.52
N ASN A 786 31.72 -36.86 1.52
CA ASN A 786 31.33 -36.79 2.93
C ASN A 786 30.63 -35.48 3.25
N ALA A 787 31.10 -34.34 2.71
CA ALA A 787 30.45 -33.04 2.88
C ALA A 787 29.07 -33.05 2.27
N PHE A 788 28.88 -33.66 1.11
CA PHE A 788 27.60 -33.80 0.42
C PHE A 788 26.64 -34.70 1.20
N GLU A 789 27.09 -35.84 1.70
CA GLU A 789 26.27 -36.74 2.54
C GLU A 789 25.84 -36.09 3.85
N HIS A 790 26.69 -35.28 4.47
CA HIS A 790 26.33 -34.47 5.64
C HIS A 790 25.27 -33.43 5.32
N MET A 791 25.40 -32.76 4.18
CA MET A 791 24.40 -31.78 3.71
C MET A 791 23.07 -32.49 3.45
N GLU A 792 23.06 -33.66 2.84
CA GLU A 792 21.88 -34.48 2.58
C GLU A 792 21.17 -34.89 3.88
N GLN A 793 21.95 -35.38 4.86
CA GLN A 793 21.38 -35.78 6.15
C GLN A 793 20.74 -34.61 6.88
N ASN A 794 21.39 -33.45 6.92
CA ASN A 794 20.84 -32.24 7.53
C ASN A 794 19.56 -31.79 6.83
N TYR A 795 19.54 -31.87 5.49
CA TYR A 795 18.33 -31.49 4.73
C TYR A 795 17.19 -32.48 4.94
N LYS A 796 17.44 -33.79 4.93
CA LYS A 796 16.44 -34.81 5.20
C LYS A 796 15.82 -34.68 6.58
N MET A 797 16.60 -34.26 7.59
CA MET A 797 16.09 -33.98 8.94
C MET A 797 15.22 -32.75 9.01
N LEU A 798 15.49 -31.71 8.20
CA LEU A 798 14.66 -30.49 8.15
C LEU A 798 13.36 -30.67 7.34
N ARG A 799 13.32 -31.64 6.43
CA ARG A 799 12.19 -31.91 5.52
C ARG A 799 10.86 -32.18 6.22
N PRO A 800 10.77 -32.89 7.36
CA PRO A 800 9.51 -33.05 8.09
C PRO A 800 8.94 -31.74 8.63
N LEU A 801 9.77 -30.72 8.89
CA LEU A 801 9.36 -29.42 9.42
C LEU A 801 8.57 -28.59 8.39
N TYR A 802 8.69 -28.91 7.10
CA TYR A 802 8.16 -28.10 6.00
C TYR A 802 7.04 -28.78 5.18
N ARG A 803 6.82 -30.11 5.30
CA ARG A 803 5.78 -30.84 4.55
C ARG A 803 4.43 -30.80 5.25
N SER A 804 3.52 -29.92 4.80
CA SER A 804 2.17 -29.76 5.37
C SER A 804 1.07 -30.68 4.78
N ARG A 805 1.35 -31.52 3.80
CA ARG A 805 0.29 -32.17 2.99
C ARG A 805 -0.37 -33.44 3.55
N ARG A 806 0.11 -34.03 4.67
CA ARG A 806 -0.59 -35.09 5.41
C ARG A 806 -0.23 -35.01 6.88
N ARG A 807 -0.90 -34.14 7.63
CA ARG A 807 -0.77 -34.07 9.07
C ARG A 807 -1.53 -35.23 9.70
N GLN A 808 -0.85 -36.27 10.18
CA GLN A 808 -1.42 -37.26 11.10
C GLN A 808 -0.85 -37.01 12.49
N ARG A 809 -1.72 -37.02 13.50
CA ARG A 809 -1.27 -37.01 14.91
C ARG A 809 -0.64 -38.37 15.20
N THR A 810 0.54 -38.37 15.77
CA THR A 810 1.27 -39.55 16.18
C THR A 810 1.59 -39.48 17.66
N VAL A 811 1.79 -40.64 18.26
CA VAL A 811 2.29 -40.75 19.64
C VAL A 811 3.81 -40.87 19.56
N PHE A 812 4.53 -40.01 20.27
CA PHE A 812 5.97 -40.04 20.42
C PHE A 812 6.38 -39.59 21.84
N THR A 813 7.51 -40.08 22.34
CA THR A 813 7.93 -39.85 23.72
C THR A 813 8.95 -38.71 23.83
N GLY A 814 9.13 -38.19 25.07
CA GLY A 814 10.19 -37.21 25.36
C GLY A 814 11.61 -37.79 25.06
N ALA A 815 11.83 -39.07 25.32
CA ALA A 815 13.09 -39.78 24.94
C ALA A 815 13.34 -39.71 23.44
N TYR A 816 12.30 -39.87 22.61
CA TYR A 816 12.41 -39.74 21.16
C TYR A 816 12.81 -38.31 20.74
N ILE A 817 12.26 -37.29 21.36
CA ILE A 817 12.63 -35.88 21.07
C ILE A 817 14.10 -35.65 21.44
N LYS A 818 14.52 -36.10 22.59
CA LYS A 818 15.91 -36.00 23.06
C LYS A 818 16.88 -36.65 22.08
N ASP A 819 16.63 -37.88 21.63
CA ASP A 819 17.45 -38.60 20.64
C ASP A 819 17.57 -37.81 19.33
N LYS A 820 16.45 -37.25 18.83
CA LYS A 820 16.46 -36.43 17.62
C LYS A 820 17.27 -35.14 17.78
N ILE A 821 17.19 -34.50 18.92
CA ILE A 821 17.94 -33.27 19.24
C ILE A 821 19.45 -33.59 19.34
N GLU A 822 19.83 -34.65 20.03
CA GLU A 822 21.23 -35.08 20.16
C GLU A 822 21.81 -35.44 18.79
N THR A 823 21.06 -36.17 17.98
CA THR A 823 21.46 -36.48 16.60
C THR A 823 21.61 -35.25 15.72
N PHE A 824 20.65 -34.30 15.79
CA PHE A 824 20.64 -33.09 14.97
C PHE A 824 21.80 -32.15 15.28
N PHE A 825 22.14 -32.01 16.55
CA PHE A 825 23.20 -31.13 17.03
C PHE A 825 24.49 -31.84 17.39
N ASP A 826 24.68 -33.14 17.05
CA ASP A 826 25.80 -33.99 17.46
C ASP A 826 27.18 -33.30 17.32
N LYS A 827 27.43 -32.64 16.16
CA LYS A 827 28.68 -31.93 15.90
C LYS A 827 28.85 -30.74 16.85
N LYS A 828 27.82 -29.90 17.04
CA LYS A 828 27.90 -28.75 17.92
C LYS A 828 27.97 -29.10 19.39
N ILE A 829 27.28 -30.20 19.79
CA ILE A 829 27.32 -30.73 21.15
C ILE A 829 28.73 -31.19 21.49
N LYS A 830 29.39 -31.90 20.59
CA LYS A 830 30.79 -32.37 20.74
C LYS A 830 31.80 -31.21 20.69
N GLU A 831 31.65 -30.28 19.77
CA GLU A 831 32.53 -29.11 19.64
C GLU A 831 32.46 -28.18 20.87
N LEU A 832 31.30 -28.01 21.45
CA LEU A 832 31.09 -27.14 22.60
C LEU A 832 31.17 -27.89 23.94
N ASP A 833 31.29 -29.20 23.93
CA ASP A 833 31.31 -30.08 25.13
C ASP A 833 30.05 -29.80 26.01
N VAL A 834 28.85 -30.04 25.44
CA VAL A 834 27.55 -29.77 26.07
C VAL A 834 26.95 -31.08 26.59
N GLU A 835 26.60 -31.14 27.86
CA GLU A 835 25.87 -32.26 28.48
C GLU A 835 24.34 -32.01 28.35
N ILE A 836 23.60 -32.92 27.68
CA ILE A 836 22.14 -32.92 27.61
C ILE A 836 21.60 -34.02 28.53
N THR A 837 20.76 -33.63 29.50
CA THR A 837 20.12 -34.51 30.48
C THR A 837 18.59 -34.39 30.46
N SER A 838 17.91 -35.47 30.90
CA SER A 838 16.46 -35.48 31.07
C SER A 838 16.08 -36.21 32.36
N ASN A 839 14.86 -36.01 32.90
CA ASN A 839 14.35 -36.85 33.93
C ASN A 839 13.48 -38.01 33.36
N GLU A 840 13.25 -39.05 34.12
CA GLU A 840 12.47 -40.24 33.69
C GLU A 840 11.05 -39.88 33.30
N ASP A 841 10.46 -38.89 33.98
CA ASP A 841 9.11 -38.40 33.67
C ASP A 841 9.03 -37.75 32.30
N PHE A 842 10.06 -36.97 31.89
CA PHE A 842 10.15 -36.41 30.53
C PHE A 842 10.39 -37.50 29.48
N ASP A 843 11.27 -38.42 29.74
CA ASP A 843 11.59 -39.48 28.78
C ASP A 843 10.36 -40.36 28.49
N ASN A 844 9.52 -40.60 29.48
CA ASN A 844 8.28 -41.35 29.34
C ASN A 844 7.04 -40.49 28.98
N TYR A 845 7.15 -39.16 28.90
CA TYR A 845 6.03 -38.31 28.55
C TYR A 845 5.58 -38.53 27.12
N GLU A 846 4.33 -38.88 26.88
CA GLU A 846 3.74 -39.10 25.57
C GLU A 846 3.11 -37.85 25.00
N PHE A 847 3.59 -37.42 23.86
CA PHE A 847 2.97 -36.38 23.02
C PHE A 847 2.01 -37.06 22.03
N PHE A 848 0.73 -36.69 22.04
CA PHE A 848 -0.23 -37.10 21.03
C PHE A 848 -0.58 -35.87 20.15
N THR A 849 0.28 -35.61 19.17
CA THR A 849 0.15 -34.42 18.33
C THR A 849 0.97 -34.55 17.04
N PHE A 850 1.17 -33.45 16.35
CA PHE A 850 2.01 -33.38 15.13
C PHE A 850 3.49 -33.30 15.53
N GLU A 851 4.24 -34.34 15.22
CA GLU A 851 5.67 -34.44 15.55
C GLU A 851 6.47 -33.23 15.05
N SER A 852 6.21 -32.77 13.80
CA SER A 852 6.88 -31.63 13.19
C SER A 852 6.74 -30.33 13.97
N GLU A 853 5.57 -30.09 14.56
CA GLU A 853 5.31 -28.84 15.32
C GLU A 853 6.11 -28.84 16.63
N VAL A 854 6.08 -29.95 17.39
CA VAL A 854 6.79 -30.04 18.67
C VAL A 854 8.30 -30.08 18.44
N LEU A 855 8.79 -30.93 17.52
CA LEU A 855 10.22 -31.06 17.26
C LEU A 855 10.85 -29.75 16.79
N SER A 856 10.12 -28.95 15.97
CA SER A 856 10.59 -27.61 15.53
C SER A 856 10.82 -26.67 16.70
N VAL A 857 9.95 -26.70 17.71
CA VAL A 857 10.09 -25.90 18.93
C VAL A 857 11.35 -26.27 19.72
N PHE A 858 11.57 -27.56 19.95
CA PHE A 858 12.75 -28.03 20.67
C PHE A 858 14.04 -27.69 19.89
N ILE A 859 14.06 -27.84 18.57
CA ILE A 859 15.21 -27.45 17.72
C ILE A 859 15.50 -25.95 17.86
N ASN A 860 14.49 -25.09 17.81
CA ASN A 860 14.66 -23.65 17.95
C ASN A 860 15.21 -23.26 19.33
N ILE A 861 14.66 -23.83 20.40
CA ILE A 861 15.10 -23.57 21.78
C ILE A 861 16.53 -24.06 22.00
N VAL A 862 16.86 -25.29 21.58
CA VAL A 862 18.20 -25.87 21.76
C VAL A 862 19.25 -25.14 20.90
N ASN A 863 18.90 -24.71 19.67
CA ASN A 863 19.80 -23.90 18.84
C ASN A 863 20.13 -22.54 19.51
N ASN A 864 19.15 -21.95 20.19
CA ASN A 864 19.38 -20.76 20.98
C ASN A 864 20.21 -21.06 22.24
N ALA A 865 19.93 -22.15 22.94
CA ALA A 865 20.70 -22.55 24.10
C ALA A 865 22.18 -22.79 23.74
N LEU A 866 22.47 -23.49 22.68
CA LEU A 866 23.86 -23.74 22.21
C LEU A 866 24.62 -22.43 21.93
N TYR A 867 23.97 -21.41 21.42
CA TYR A 867 24.57 -20.08 21.20
C TYR A 867 24.92 -19.40 22.54
N TRP A 868 23.97 -19.39 23.48
CA TRP A 868 24.14 -18.71 24.76
C TRP A 868 24.97 -19.47 25.78
N LEU A 869 25.31 -20.71 25.47
CA LEU A 869 26.24 -21.55 26.24
C LEU A 869 27.72 -21.29 25.88
N ILE A 870 28.00 -20.60 24.76
CA ILE A 870 29.40 -20.35 24.31
C ILE A 870 30.28 -19.74 25.41
N PRO A 871 29.84 -18.69 26.16
CA PRO A 871 30.67 -18.06 27.19
C PRO A 871 30.76 -18.81 28.52
N VAL A 872 30.08 -19.95 28.67
CA VAL A 872 29.94 -20.66 29.94
C VAL A 872 30.85 -21.93 29.95
N GLN A 873 31.40 -22.25 31.12
CA GLN A 873 32.09 -23.55 31.38
C GLN A 873 31.11 -24.58 31.92
N ASN A 874 31.33 -25.89 31.69
CA ASN A 874 30.43 -26.98 32.10
C ASN A 874 29.02 -26.80 31.57
N ARG A 875 28.88 -26.78 30.24
CA ARG A 875 27.65 -26.46 29.53
C ARG A 875 26.60 -27.55 29.67
N LYS A 876 25.42 -27.17 30.13
CA LYS A 876 24.32 -28.11 30.39
C LYS A 876 23.01 -27.65 29.81
N ILE A 877 22.29 -28.59 29.20
CA ILE A 877 20.88 -28.45 28.80
C ILE A 877 20.09 -29.55 29.51
N ARG A 878 18.94 -29.24 30.10
CA ARG A 878 18.10 -30.20 30.79
C ARG A 878 16.65 -30.10 30.34
N PHE A 879 16.08 -31.28 30.05
CA PHE A 879 14.63 -31.44 29.82
C PHE A 879 14.03 -32.06 31.06
N GLU A 880 12.92 -31.48 31.54
CA GLU A 880 12.24 -31.99 32.75
C GLU A 880 10.72 -31.90 32.53
N PHE A 881 10.01 -33.02 32.77
CA PHE A 881 8.56 -33.00 32.89
C PHE A 881 8.20 -33.10 34.35
N ARG A 882 7.19 -32.34 34.79
CA ARG A 882 6.66 -32.35 36.16
C ARG A 882 5.21 -32.80 36.17
N PRO A 883 4.92 -34.04 36.60
CA PRO A 883 3.56 -34.57 36.61
C PRO A 883 2.61 -33.76 37.50
N ASP A 884 3.12 -33.18 38.60
CA ASP A 884 2.31 -32.45 39.61
C ASP A 884 1.58 -31.23 39.03
N ASN A 885 2.14 -30.56 38.06
CA ASN A 885 1.60 -29.35 37.44
C ASN A 885 1.52 -29.40 35.91
N GLY A 886 1.87 -30.53 35.29
CA GLY A 886 1.79 -30.75 33.86
C GLY A 886 2.74 -29.89 33.02
N LEU A 887 3.86 -29.40 33.60
CA LEU A 887 4.80 -28.50 32.95
C LEU A 887 5.99 -29.26 32.33
N ILE A 888 6.36 -28.92 31.10
CA ILE A 888 7.59 -29.36 30.48
C ILE A 888 8.56 -28.18 30.52
N LEU A 889 9.76 -28.40 31.08
CA LEU A 889 10.80 -27.41 31.26
C LEU A 889 11.99 -27.72 30.38
N ILE A 890 12.48 -26.71 29.65
CA ILE A 890 13.70 -26.76 28.85
C ILE A 890 14.65 -25.72 29.42
N MET A 891 15.68 -26.17 30.12
CA MET A 891 16.59 -25.33 30.87
C MET A 891 18.02 -25.42 30.32
N ASN A 892 18.77 -24.36 30.42
CA ASN A 892 20.23 -24.39 30.23
C ASN A 892 20.92 -23.54 31.31
N ASN A 893 22.24 -23.69 31.45
CA ASN A 893 23.05 -22.91 32.39
C ASN A 893 23.82 -21.78 31.67
N GLY A 894 23.35 -21.34 30.51
CA GLY A 894 23.92 -20.24 29.74
C GLY A 894 23.58 -18.86 30.30
N VAL A 895 23.65 -17.86 29.46
CA VAL A 895 23.29 -16.49 29.82
C VAL A 895 21.78 -16.41 30.11
N PRO A 896 21.34 -15.91 31.28
CA PRO A 896 19.92 -15.81 31.62
C PRO A 896 19.19 -14.78 30.77
N ILE A 897 17.88 -14.98 30.57
CA ILE A 897 17.03 -14.02 29.86
C ILE A 897 16.71 -12.86 30.83
N PRO A 898 16.98 -11.59 30.46
CA PRO A 898 16.61 -10.47 31.29
C PRO A 898 15.09 -10.42 31.55
N ASP A 899 14.64 -10.05 32.75
CA ASP A 899 13.21 -10.06 33.12
C ASP A 899 12.36 -9.22 32.18
N GLN A 900 12.87 -8.08 31.73
CA GLN A 900 12.22 -7.22 30.74
C GLN A 900 12.02 -7.87 29.36
N ASP A 901 12.74 -8.92 29.06
CA ASP A 901 12.70 -9.59 27.76
C ASP A 901 11.86 -10.88 27.76
N LEU A 902 11.44 -11.38 28.95
CA LEU A 902 10.74 -12.66 29.09
C LEU A 902 9.49 -12.79 28.19
N SER A 903 8.71 -11.70 28.04
CA SER A 903 7.56 -11.65 27.15
C SER A 903 7.93 -11.27 25.72
N ARG A 904 8.99 -10.44 25.56
CA ARG A 904 9.39 -9.86 24.27
C ARG A 904 10.12 -10.84 23.35
N ILE A 905 10.77 -11.86 23.89
CA ILE A 905 11.51 -12.86 23.08
C ILE A 905 10.60 -13.65 22.13
N PHE A 906 9.29 -13.63 22.33
CA PHE A 906 8.30 -14.27 21.45
C PHE A 906 7.70 -13.32 20.42
N THR A 907 8.12 -12.05 20.39
CA THR A 907 7.71 -11.10 19.34
C THR A 907 8.52 -11.32 18.06
N ILE A 908 7.87 -11.22 16.90
CA ILE A 908 8.54 -11.42 15.62
C ILE A 908 9.66 -10.38 15.43
N PHE A 909 10.80 -10.81 14.89
CA PHE A 909 12.04 -10.04 14.70
C PHE A 909 12.77 -9.61 15.96
N PHE A 910 12.30 -9.96 17.15
CA PHE A 910 13.06 -9.72 18.36
C PHE A 910 14.23 -10.70 18.50
N THR A 911 15.46 -10.18 18.61
CA THR A 911 16.68 -10.98 18.82
C THR A 911 17.74 -10.18 19.54
N ARG A 912 18.47 -10.87 20.43
CA ARG A 912 19.71 -10.37 21.05
C ARG A 912 20.95 -11.07 20.46
N ARG A 913 20.75 -11.97 19.54
CA ARG A 913 21.82 -12.70 18.86
C ARG A 913 22.32 -11.89 17.67
N LYS A 914 23.64 -11.72 17.52
CA LYS A 914 24.29 -10.87 16.51
C LYS A 914 23.85 -11.19 15.06
N ASP A 915 23.62 -12.46 14.75
CA ASP A 915 23.20 -12.93 13.42
C ASP A 915 21.78 -13.55 13.46
N GLY A 916 21.01 -13.27 14.53
CA GLY A 916 19.68 -13.82 14.72
C GLY A 916 18.62 -13.04 13.92
N ARG A 917 17.68 -13.73 13.28
CA ARG A 917 16.54 -13.14 12.56
C ARG A 917 15.34 -12.84 13.45
N GLY A 918 15.32 -13.32 14.70
CA GLY A 918 14.22 -13.08 15.65
C GLY A 918 12.89 -13.76 15.30
N ILE A 919 12.90 -14.81 14.49
CA ILE A 919 11.70 -15.50 14.00
C ILE A 919 11.47 -16.83 14.76
N GLY A 920 12.51 -17.48 15.25
CA GLY A 920 12.44 -18.86 15.77
C GLY A 920 11.50 -19.02 16.97
N LEU A 921 11.59 -18.16 18.00
CA LEU A 921 10.72 -18.25 19.19
C LEU A 921 9.30 -17.78 18.89
N TYR A 922 9.11 -16.84 17.97
CA TYR A 922 7.79 -16.48 17.49
C TYR A 922 7.09 -17.66 16.81
N LEU A 923 7.78 -18.39 15.94
CA LEU A 923 7.25 -19.60 15.31
C LEU A 923 6.98 -20.69 16.37
N ALA A 924 7.87 -20.86 17.35
CA ALA A 924 7.68 -21.82 18.44
C ALA A 924 6.38 -21.56 19.23
N LEU A 925 6.08 -20.29 19.52
CA LEU A 925 4.83 -19.89 20.17
C LEU A 925 3.60 -20.28 19.34
N HIS A 926 3.62 -20.00 18.04
CA HIS A 926 2.49 -20.28 17.16
C HIS A 926 2.32 -21.78 16.85
N SER A 927 3.41 -22.50 16.68
CA SER A 927 3.37 -23.96 16.47
C SER A 927 2.78 -24.68 17.68
N LEU A 928 3.17 -24.31 18.89
CA LEU A 928 2.59 -24.89 20.12
C LEU A 928 1.14 -24.50 20.30
N ALA A 929 0.77 -23.25 20.06
CA ALA A 929 -0.61 -22.79 20.15
C ALA A 929 -1.53 -23.57 19.18
N ALA A 930 -1.06 -23.88 17.96
CA ALA A 930 -1.80 -24.68 16.98
C ALA A 930 -2.08 -26.11 17.41
N VAL A 931 -1.27 -26.66 18.32
CA VAL A 931 -1.39 -28.04 18.83
C VAL A 931 -1.92 -28.10 20.27
N GLY A 932 -2.39 -27.00 20.83
CA GLY A 932 -3.04 -26.96 22.14
C GLY A 932 -2.06 -26.83 23.32
N TYR A 933 -0.86 -26.30 23.07
CA TYR A 933 0.11 -25.98 24.11
C TYR A 933 0.42 -24.46 24.11
N ARG A 934 0.88 -23.97 25.24
CA ARG A 934 1.42 -22.61 25.41
C ARG A 934 2.89 -22.69 25.81
N ILE A 935 3.66 -21.69 25.44
CA ILE A 935 5.06 -21.55 25.83
C ILE A 935 5.30 -20.15 26.42
N PHE A 936 6.12 -20.09 27.46
CA PHE A 936 6.64 -18.86 28.04
C PHE A 936 8.02 -19.06 28.62
N ALA A 937 8.77 -17.99 28.85
CA ALA A 937 10.07 -18.06 29.52
C ALA A 937 9.90 -17.67 31.01
N SER A 938 10.70 -18.26 31.89
CA SER A 938 10.62 -18.04 33.31
C SER A 938 11.98 -18.02 34.00
N ASN A 939 12.22 -17.00 34.82
CA ASN A 939 13.36 -16.89 35.72
C ASN A 939 13.02 -17.30 37.18
N ALA A 940 11.79 -17.76 37.45
CA ALA A 940 11.40 -18.23 38.76
C ALA A 940 12.29 -19.40 39.26
N ALA A 941 12.77 -19.33 40.46
CA ALA A 941 13.68 -20.35 41.05
C ALA A 941 13.11 -21.78 41.01
N ASP A 942 11.78 -21.88 41.09
CA ASP A 942 11.08 -23.19 41.01
C ASP A 942 11.16 -23.79 39.59
N HIS A 943 11.23 -22.95 38.57
CA HIS A 943 11.32 -23.39 37.17
C HIS A 943 12.77 -23.50 36.70
N ASN A 944 13.62 -22.56 37.03
CA ASN A 944 14.97 -22.43 36.50
C ASN A 944 16.04 -22.91 37.48
N LYS A 945 16.27 -24.24 37.53
CA LYS A 945 17.25 -24.85 38.42
C LYS A 945 18.69 -24.68 37.94
N LEU A 946 18.94 -24.36 36.70
CA LEU A 946 20.29 -24.25 36.12
C LEU A 946 20.82 -22.80 36.08
N GLY A 947 19.95 -21.80 36.33
CA GLY A 947 20.34 -20.40 36.43
C GLY A 947 20.55 -19.66 35.09
N GLY A 948 20.45 -20.33 33.95
CA GLY A 948 20.47 -19.72 32.63
C GLY A 948 19.07 -19.43 32.08
N ALA A 949 18.80 -19.73 30.84
CA ALA A 949 17.47 -19.57 30.26
C ALA A 949 16.58 -20.79 30.55
N CYS A 950 15.31 -20.54 30.86
CA CYS A 950 14.31 -21.59 31.08
C CYS A 950 13.05 -21.29 30.27
N PHE A 951 12.62 -22.24 29.44
CA PHE A 951 11.35 -22.23 28.70
C PHE A 951 10.40 -23.26 29.29
N VAL A 952 9.16 -22.83 29.48
CA VAL A 952 8.10 -23.64 30.08
C VAL A 952 7.02 -23.89 29.05
N ILE A 953 6.70 -25.15 28.80
CA ILE A 953 5.61 -25.56 27.92
C ILE A 953 4.50 -26.19 28.79
N ALA A 954 3.26 -25.77 28.58
CA ALA A 954 2.09 -26.29 29.28
C ALA A 954 0.96 -26.55 28.30
N LYS A 955 0.10 -27.55 28.59
CA LYS A 955 -1.16 -27.72 27.84
C LYS A 955 -2.08 -26.53 28.11
N ASN A 956 -2.79 -26.10 27.07
CA ASN A 956 -3.90 -25.14 27.24
C ASN A 956 -5.06 -25.92 27.92
N GLU A 957 -5.62 -25.37 28.98
CA GLU A 957 -6.81 -25.91 29.66
C GLU A 957 -8.07 -25.80 28.78
#